data_c6f8310920804fac9fae41fc6fb762ad
#
_entry.id   c6f8310920804fac9fae41fc6fb762ad
#
_cell.length_a   1.000
_cell.length_b   1.000
_cell.length_c   1.000
_cell.angle_alpha   90.00
_cell.angle_beta   90.00
_cell.angle_gamma   90.00
#
_symmetry.space_group_name_H-M   'P 1'
#
loop_
_entity.id
_entity.type
_entity.pdbx_description
1 polymer ?
#
loop_
_entity_poly.entity_id
_entity_poly.type
_entity_poly.pdbx_seq_one_letter_code
_entity_poly.pdbx_strand_id
1 'polypeptide(L)'
;MEEDSQLIEEVVVVGYGSAKKRDLTGSIVTVKAAEIASKPSTNPLASIQGKVAGVQVINTGRAGQDPEIRVRGTNSINGYTPLYVVDGLFTDNINYLNTADIESMEILKDPSSLAIFGVRGANGVIIITTKKAKEGKTQVSINGSVGWKKVTDRVSLTNAEQFKMLYNEQRMNQGGDPYDYTVWNADTDWQDEMFQTGFLTNNTVSITASGDRSKFYLGLGYVMEEGSIKSEKLNKFTVNLHSEHKVTDFLRFGFQVNGVRALYPDAKGVGSALKAAPIAPVYDTESGLLHTLPDFQRAQVWNPMIEPVLRGAHNKSANYRMAGNIYGELDLMKNLTFKATFSLDYASSQSRSYSPLIYVYNPDVEGGKERLTDKESISQSKSTSMAAQSDYVLTYINQFGDHGLTLTAGLTTNYNEYSDLSGGRSQLPGYGVSIGEDIDKWWITMIDDATSATNGGSQYKRFTMSYLFRALYNYKNRYLLNASYRRDGSSVFKRTGNTWDNFYSFGAGWVMSEEAFMKKQNVIDYLKLKGSWGVLGSQNTGGSHYPAYPNITSSGSAVFGDNVIAGKGPDKLISQTLGWERNYSWEVGFDMHLLDGRMQISPVYYNKTTKDLLTSVPGLSGTVPALQNTGEIRNRGFELAASWSDKIGENWRYGVSANLTTIDNEVVSLISKDYSIINGVSRVSEGYPIGYFYGYKVAGVYQNETDIETSAPNQVASVKPGDLKFADVNGDGIISEKDRTMIGNPTPDFTYGFSVNLGYKNFDLSVDMMGVYGNEVYRNWDSSAYAQFNYRTGHLNRWHGEGTSNWDPILDPSRSVNLEASSYYVEDGSFFRIRNIELGYTFDPRLLNRIKLQSLRIYGNVQNPKTWSRNTGYTPEVGGSATAFGVDGGGYPMPVVYTLGFNLSF
;
A
#
# COMPACT_ATOMS: atom_id res chain seq x y z
N MET A 1 -9.24 -34.96 -1.49
CA MET A 1 -10.38 -34.23 -0.97
C MET A 1 -10.96 -34.95 0.21
N GLU A 2 -10.28 -34.79 1.29
CA GLU A 2 -10.71 -34.95 2.67
C GLU A 2 -10.62 -33.58 3.35
N GLU A 3 -10.68 -32.48 2.52
CA GLU A 3 -10.39 -31.13 3.00
C GLU A 3 -11.54 -30.46 3.75
N ASP A 4 -12.78 -30.85 3.52
CA ASP A 4 -13.92 -30.10 4.07
C ASP A 4 -14.29 -30.43 5.51
N SER A 5 -14.05 -31.67 5.96
CA SER A 5 -14.15 -31.99 7.39
C SER A 5 -12.95 -31.53 8.21
N GLN A 6 -11.80 -31.25 7.56
CA GLN A 6 -10.58 -30.74 8.20
C GLN A 6 -10.64 -29.23 8.47
N LEU A 7 -11.45 -28.42 7.75
CA LEU A 7 -11.53 -26.98 7.93
C LEU A 7 -12.01 -26.55 9.34
N ILE A 8 -12.82 -27.36 9.99
CA ILE A 8 -13.29 -27.10 11.37
C ILE A 8 -12.19 -27.41 12.40
N GLU A 9 -11.31 -28.34 12.10
CA GLU A 9 -10.14 -28.69 12.91
C GLU A 9 -8.87 -27.95 12.52
N GLU A 10 -8.94 -27.07 11.52
CA GLU A 10 -7.81 -26.26 11.08
C GLU A 10 -7.22 -25.49 12.26
N VAL A 11 -5.93 -25.69 12.50
CA VAL A 11 -5.18 -24.96 13.52
C VAL A 11 -4.62 -23.69 12.91
N VAL A 12 -5.00 -22.55 13.46
CA VAL A 12 -4.50 -21.24 13.02
C VAL A 12 -3.59 -20.63 14.07
N VAL A 13 -2.58 -19.90 13.62
CA VAL A 13 -1.68 -19.18 14.51
C VAL A 13 -2.39 -17.91 14.98
N VAL A 14 -2.50 -17.74 16.31
CA VAL A 14 -3.15 -16.56 16.91
C VAL A 14 -2.20 -15.99 17.95
N GLY A 15 -1.36 -15.09 17.52
CA GLY A 15 -0.36 -14.43 18.35
C GLY A 15 0.70 -15.39 18.90
N TYR A 16 0.77 -15.52 20.20
CA TYR A 16 1.79 -16.35 20.89
C TYR A 16 1.43 -17.84 21.00
N GLY A 17 0.40 -18.30 20.28
CA GLY A 17 -0.01 -19.71 20.28
C GLY A 17 -0.81 -20.05 19.04
N SER A 18 -1.25 -21.30 18.97
CA SER A 18 -2.16 -21.78 17.94
C SER A 18 -3.48 -22.22 18.58
N ALA A 19 -4.58 -22.05 17.89
CA ALA A 19 -5.90 -22.50 18.33
C ALA A 19 -6.65 -23.14 17.16
N LYS A 20 -7.59 -24.03 17.45
CA LYS A 20 -8.49 -24.54 16.40
C LYS A 20 -9.37 -23.38 15.92
N LYS A 21 -9.54 -23.22 14.61
CA LYS A 21 -10.39 -22.18 14.01
C LYS A 21 -11.81 -22.19 14.57
N ARG A 22 -12.32 -23.37 14.87
CA ARG A 22 -13.63 -23.55 15.53
C ARG A 22 -13.73 -22.83 16.86
N ASP A 23 -12.65 -22.84 17.66
CA ASP A 23 -12.66 -22.31 19.04
C ASP A 23 -12.44 -20.79 19.10
N LEU A 24 -12.18 -20.15 17.96
CA LEU A 24 -12.01 -18.71 17.87
C LEU A 24 -13.35 -17.98 17.76
N THR A 25 -13.47 -16.85 18.46
CA THR A 25 -14.70 -16.05 18.55
C THR A 25 -14.70 -14.84 17.61
N GLY A 26 -13.60 -14.63 16.88
CA GLY A 26 -13.42 -13.48 16.00
C GLY A 26 -13.36 -13.84 14.51
N SER A 27 -13.25 -12.80 13.68
CA SER A 27 -13.17 -12.88 12.22
C SER A 27 -11.72 -13.00 11.77
N ILE A 28 -11.27 -14.24 11.52
CA ILE A 28 -9.94 -14.56 11.00
C ILE A 28 -10.08 -15.18 9.62
N VAL A 29 -9.29 -14.67 8.67
CA VAL A 29 -9.21 -15.22 7.32
C VAL A 29 -7.82 -15.78 7.10
N THR A 30 -7.74 -17.04 6.67
CA THR A 30 -6.48 -17.73 6.32
C THR A 30 -6.37 -17.84 4.81
N VAL A 31 -5.24 -17.39 4.25
CA VAL A 31 -4.86 -17.57 2.85
C VAL A 31 -3.70 -18.57 2.81
N LYS A 32 -3.90 -19.71 2.16
CA LYS A 32 -2.94 -20.83 2.15
C LYS A 32 -1.85 -20.67 1.10
N ALA A 33 -0.73 -21.36 1.29
CA ALA A 33 0.42 -21.37 0.37
C ALA A 33 0.03 -21.63 -1.10
N ALA A 34 -0.92 -22.51 -1.37
CA ALA A 34 -1.36 -22.83 -2.72
C ALA A 34 -2.03 -21.61 -3.41
N GLU A 35 -2.81 -20.85 -2.66
CA GLU A 35 -3.47 -19.63 -3.18
C GLU A 35 -2.48 -18.48 -3.39
N ILE A 36 -1.44 -18.41 -2.56
CA ILE A 36 -0.35 -17.43 -2.67
C ILE A 36 0.54 -17.79 -3.87
N ALA A 37 0.90 -19.05 -4.00
CA ALA A 37 1.77 -19.56 -5.07
C ALA A 37 1.12 -19.56 -6.46
N SER A 38 -0.20 -19.63 -6.55
CA SER A 38 -0.94 -19.52 -7.82
C SER A 38 -0.83 -18.14 -8.47
N LYS A 39 -0.24 -17.18 -7.80
CA LYS A 39 -0.03 -15.83 -8.32
C LYS A 39 1.46 -15.51 -8.28
N PRO A 40 2.17 -15.67 -9.39
CA PRO A 40 3.59 -15.31 -9.46
C PRO A 40 3.73 -13.78 -9.32
N SER A 41 3.76 -13.32 -8.08
CA SER A 41 3.99 -11.93 -7.70
C SER A 41 5.30 -11.82 -6.96
N THR A 42 6.03 -10.74 -7.19
CA THR A 42 7.25 -10.41 -6.46
C THR A 42 6.97 -9.94 -5.03
N ASN A 43 5.70 -9.57 -4.75
CA ASN A 43 5.22 -9.17 -3.44
C ASN A 43 4.06 -10.07 -2.96
N PRO A 44 4.19 -10.73 -1.80
CA PRO A 44 3.15 -11.63 -1.27
C PRO A 44 1.80 -10.95 -1.03
N LEU A 45 1.81 -9.67 -0.64
CA LEU A 45 0.59 -8.92 -0.31
C LEU A 45 -0.32 -8.69 -1.53
N ALA A 46 0.27 -8.63 -2.73
CA ALA A 46 -0.52 -8.52 -3.95
C ALA A 46 -1.38 -9.77 -4.23
N SER A 47 -1.03 -10.93 -3.65
CA SER A 47 -1.78 -12.18 -3.85
C SER A 47 -3.15 -12.20 -3.16
N ILE A 48 -3.33 -11.41 -2.09
CA ILE A 48 -4.58 -11.36 -1.32
C ILE A 48 -5.60 -10.35 -1.87
N GLN A 49 -5.23 -9.55 -2.88
CA GLN A 49 -6.09 -8.54 -3.49
C GLN A 49 -7.39 -9.17 -4.04
N GLY A 50 -8.55 -8.63 -3.59
CA GLY A 50 -9.88 -9.10 -3.98
C GLY A 50 -10.32 -10.44 -3.36
N LYS A 51 -9.52 -11.08 -2.50
CA LYS A 51 -9.86 -12.40 -1.90
C LYS A 51 -10.39 -12.32 -0.47
N VAL A 52 -10.09 -11.27 0.25
CA VAL A 52 -10.37 -11.17 1.69
C VAL A 52 -11.37 -10.05 1.95
N ALA A 53 -12.56 -10.41 2.46
CA ALA A 53 -13.53 -9.42 2.90
C ALA A 53 -12.93 -8.52 3.99
N GLY A 54 -13.23 -7.22 3.95
CA GLY A 54 -12.72 -6.22 4.91
C GLY A 54 -11.27 -5.79 4.68
N VAL A 55 -10.63 -6.22 3.57
CA VAL A 55 -9.24 -5.86 3.24
C VAL A 55 -9.19 -5.24 1.84
N GLN A 56 -8.85 -3.98 1.79
CA GLN A 56 -8.56 -3.28 0.54
C GLN A 56 -7.05 -3.32 0.28
N VAL A 57 -6.67 -3.77 -0.91
CA VAL A 57 -5.27 -3.79 -1.36
C VAL A 57 -5.17 -2.96 -2.63
N ILE A 58 -4.38 -1.89 -2.60
CA ILE A 58 -4.14 -1.00 -3.74
C ILE A 58 -2.73 -1.30 -4.25
N ASN A 59 -2.66 -1.87 -5.45
CA ASN A 59 -1.40 -2.25 -6.07
C ASN A 59 -1.05 -1.28 -7.21
N THR A 60 0.13 -0.69 -7.15
CA THR A 60 0.59 0.25 -8.18
C THR A 60 1.17 -0.44 -9.42
N GLY A 61 1.49 -1.75 -9.35
CA GLY A 61 2.14 -2.47 -10.44
C GLY A 61 3.63 -2.13 -10.65
N ARG A 62 4.20 -1.20 -9.87
CA ARG A 62 5.61 -0.83 -9.94
C ARG A 62 6.51 -1.94 -9.38
N ALA A 63 7.64 -2.18 -10.04
CA ALA A 63 8.62 -3.17 -9.61
C ALA A 63 9.17 -2.84 -8.21
N GLY A 64 9.12 -3.81 -7.28
CA GLY A 64 9.67 -3.69 -5.94
C GLY A 64 8.90 -2.79 -4.96
N GLN A 65 7.75 -2.24 -5.35
CA GLN A 65 6.89 -1.46 -4.46
C GLN A 65 5.88 -2.35 -3.73
N ASP A 66 5.71 -2.10 -2.42
CA ASP A 66 4.67 -2.76 -1.64
C ASP A 66 3.29 -2.16 -1.97
N PRO A 67 2.23 -2.97 -2.06
CA PRO A 67 0.87 -2.47 -2.16
C PRO A 67 0.43 -1.80 -0.86
N GLU A 68 -0.44 -0.81 -0.95
CA GLU A 68 -1.12 -0.23 0.20
C GLU A 68 -2.20 -1.18 0.70
N ILE A 69 -2.28 -1.37 2.02
CA ILE A 69 -3.30 -2.23 2.63
C ILE A 69 -4.09 -1.45 3.67
N ARG A 70 -5.41 -1.51 3.56
CA ARG A 70 -6.36 -0.95 4.52
C ARG A 70 -7.29 -2.05 5.03
N VAL A 71 -7.38 -2.17 6.35
CA VAL A 71 -8.27 -3.16 7.00
C VAL A 71 -9.45 -2.43 7.62
N ARG A 72 -10.66 -2.66 7.08
CA ARG A 72 -11.91 -2.01 7.51
C ARG A 72 -11.83 -0.48 7.46
N GLY A 73 -11.29 0.06 6.34
CA GLY A 73 -11.17 1.50 6.10
C GLY A 73 -9.98 2.18 6.78
N THR A 74 -9.97 3.52 6.74
CA THR A 74 -8.94 4.36 7.36
C THR A 74 -9.39 4.75 8.77
N ASN A 75 -8.62 4.35 9.79
CA ASN A 75 -9.01 4.47 11.19
C ASN A 75 -8.36 5.64 11.93
N SER A 76 -7.31 6.23 11.36
CA SER A 76 -6.58 7.36 11.94
C SER A 76 -6.01 8.23 10.85
N ILE A 77 -5.92 9.54 11.10
CA ILE A 77 -5.24 10.51 10.24
C ILE A 77 -3.72 10.28 10.19
N ASN A 78 -3.17 9.56 11.17
CA ASN A 78 -1.74 9.31 11.32
C ASN A 78 -1.25 8.05 10.61
N GLY A 79 -2.13 7.29 9.95
CA GLY A 79 -1.80 6.12 9.17
C GLY A 79 -2.80 4.98 9.31
N TYR A 80 -2.76 4.08 8.35
CA TYR A 80 -3.72 2.97 8.17
C TYR A 80 -3.04 1.61 8.03
N THR A 81 -1.71 1.56 7.96
CA THR A 81 -0.97 0.32 7.67
C THR A 81 -1.15 -0.70 8.80
N PRO A 82 -1.50 -1.97 8.48
CA PRO A 82 -1.58 -3.03 9.46
C PRO A 82 -0.19 -3.42 9.99
N LEU A 83 -0.16 -4.07 11.15
CA LEU A 83 1.04 -4.73 11.66
C LEU A 83 1.28 -6.05 10.91
N TYR A 84 2.49 -6.26 10.45
CA TYR A 84 2.93 -7.57 9.95
C TYR A 84 3.64 -8.33 11.06
N VAL A 85 3.32 -9.62 11.17
CA VAL A 85 3.94 -10.52 12.15
C VAL A 85 4.48 -11.73 11.40
N VAL A 86 5.79 -11.79 11.22
CA VAL A 86 6.45 -12.88 10.49
C VAL A 86 7.07 -13.84 11.50
N ASP A 87 6.48 -15.03 11.64
CA ASP A 87 6.90 -16.06 12.59
C ASP A 87 7.10 -15.55 14.03
N GLY A 88 6.25 -14.59 14.45
CA GLY A 88 6.27 -13.96 15.77
C GLY A 88 7.01 -12.63 15.84
N LEU A 89 7.84 -12.29 14.88
CA LEU A 89 8.55 -11.00 14.80
C LEU A 89 7.64 -9.90 14.24
N PHE A 90 7.51 -8.78 14.94
CA PHE A 90 6.76 -7.59 14.51
C PHE A 90 7.58 -6.76 13.52
N THR A 91 7.02 -6.50 12.35
CA THR A 91 7.70 -5.76 11.29
C THR A 91 6.75 -4.81 10.56
N ASP A 92 7.29 -3.76 9.93
CA ASP A 92 6.51 -2.75 9.20
C ASP A 92 6.31 -3.09 7.72
N ASN A 93 7.10 -4.02 7.17
CA ASN A 93 6.95 -4.52 5.79
C ASN A 93 7.50 -5.94 5.65
N ILE A 94 7.09 -6.62 4.58
CA ILE A 94 7.46 -8.02 4.28
C ILE A 94 8.16 -8.18 2.93
N ASN A 95 8.65 -7.11 2.35
CA ASN A 95 9.30 -7.11 1.03
C ASN A 95 10.60 -7.94 0.97
N TYR A 96 11.13 -8.34 2.13
CA TYR A 96 12.28 -9.23 2.23
C TYR A 96 11.94 -10.72 2.04
N LEU A 97 10.67 -11.10 2.12
CA LEU A 97 10.23 -12.47 1.92
C LEU A 97 10.13 -12.83 0.44
N ASN A 98 10.35 -14.10 0.13
CA ASN A 98 9.93 -14.67 -1.15
C ASN A 98 8.54 -15.29 -0.98
N THR A 99 7.67 -15.05 -1.94
CA THR A 99 6.29 -15.60 -1.95
C THR A 99 6.28 -17.12 -1.85
N ALA A 100 7.29 -17.79 -2.45
CA ALA A 100 7.42 -19.24 -2.41
C ALA A 100 7.77 -19.82 -1.03
N ASP A 101 8.30 -19.01 -0.09
CA ASP A 101 8.66 -19.44 1.26
C ASP A 101 7.51 -19.27 2.27
N ILE A 102 6.36 -18.75 1.85
CA ILE A 102 5.20 -18.56 2.73
C ILE A 102 4.35 -19.82 2.78
N GLU A 103 3.98 -20.26 3.98
CA GLU A 103 3.05 -21.37 4.24
C GLU A 103 1.61 -20.90 4.34
N SER A 104 1.39 -19.78 5.06
CA SER A 104 0.07 -19.17 5.24
C SER A 104 0.17 -17.68 5.57
N MET A 105 -0.92 -16.98 5.32
CA MET A 105 -1.18 -15.63 5.83
C MET A 105 -2.53 -15.63 6.54
N GLU A 106 -2.54 -15.23 7.81
CA GLU A 106 -3.75 -15.03 8.61
C GLU A 106 -4.00 -13.54 8.79
N ILE A 107 -5.19 -13.08 8.39
CA ILE A 107 -5.61 -11.69 8.52
C ILE A 107 -6.58 -11.56 9.69
N LEU A 108 -6.14 -10.87 10.74
CA LEU A 108 -6.91 -10.62 11.95
C LEU A 108 -7.55 -9.25 11.87
N LYS A 109 -8.87 -9.19 12.09
CA LYS A 109 -9.65 -7.96 11.97
C LYS A 109 -10.46 -7.62 13.21
N ASP A 110 -10.74 -8.62 14.04
CA ASP A 110 -11.59 -8.52 15.22
C ASP A 110 -10.83 -8.13 16.49
N PRO A 111 -11.45 -7.40 17.44
CA PRO A 111 -10.77 -6.91 18.62
C PRO A 111 -10.27 -8.02 19.55
N SER A 112 -10.91 -9.20 19.59
CA SER A 112 -10.50 -10.28 20.48
C SER A 112 -9.22 -10.99 20.03
N SER A 113 -8.99 -11.03 18.72
CA SER A 113 -7.75 -11.58 18.14
C SER A 113 -6.63 -10.52 18.10
N LEU A 114 -6.98 -9.23 17.86
CA LEU A 114 -6.01 -8.14 17.77
C LEU A 114 -5.40 -7.76 19.12
N ALA A 115 -6.12 -7.93 20.24
CA ALA A 115 -5.69 -7.47 21.55
C ALA A 115 -4.35 -8.04 22.01
N ILE A 116 -4.00 -9.24 21.55
CA ILE A 116 -2.73 -9.88 21.89
C ILE A 116 -1.51 -9.17 21.28
N PHE A 117 -1.70 -8.39 20.19
CA PHE A 117 -0.64 -7.63 19.51
C PHE A 117 -0.50 -6.21 20.02
N GLY A 118 -1.38 -5.77 20.93
CA GLY A 118 -1.31 -4.50 21.65
C GLY A 118 -1.36 -3.29 20.72
N VAL A 119 -0.59 -2.29 21.07
CA VAL A 119 -0.59 -0.95 20.47
C VAL A 119 -0.24 -0.87 18.98
N ARG A 120 0.26 -1.91 18.40
CA ARG A 120 0.55 -1.99 16.96
C ARG A 120 -0.59 -2.66 16.16
N GLY A 121 -1.52 -3.35 16.85
CA GLY A 121 -2.61 -4.10 16.22
C GLY A 121 -3.84 -3.27 15.83
N ALA A 122 -3.92 -1.98 16.17
CA ALA A 122 -5.13 -1.17 16.00
C ALA A 122 -5.62 -1.06 14.54
N ASN A 123 -4.73 -1.11 13.55
CA ASN A 123 -5.07 -1.07 12.12
C ASN A 123 -5.26 -2.46 11.48
N GLY A 124 -5.33 -3.52 12.30
CA GLY A 124 -5.34 -4.91 11.84
C GLY A 124 -3.96 -5.55 11.93
N VAL A 125 -3.92 -6.87 11.86
CA VAL A 125 -2.69 -7.66 11.91
C VAL A 125 -2.70 -8.71 10.79
N ILE A 126 -1.59 -8.82 10.08
CA ILE A 126 -1.35 -9.85 9.08
C ILE A 126 -0.21 -10.73 9.60
N ILE A 127 -0.56 -11.95 10.01
CA ILE A 127 0.41 -12.94 10.44
C ILE A 127 0.89 -13.71 9.21
N ILE A 128 2.18 -13.83 9.06
CA ILE A 128 2.81 -14.59 7.99
C ILE A 128 3.57 -15.74 8.64
N THR A 129 3.21 -16.95 8.28
CA THR A 129 3.93 -18.15 8.68
C THR A 129 4.78 -18.61 7.50
N THR A 130 6.10 -18.70 7.69
CA THR A 130 6.98 -19.22 6.65
C THR A 130 7.05 -20.76 6.70
N LYS A 131 7.47 -21.36 5.59
CA LYS A 131 7.57 -22.81 5.44
C LYS A 131 8.56 -23.40 6.44
N LYS A 132 8.14 -24.51 7.05
CA LYS A 132 8.91 -25.33 7.99
C LYS A 132 8.94 -26.77 7.48
N ALA A 133 9.92 -27.54 7.93
CA ALA A 133 9.92 -28.97 7.61
C ALA A 133 8.71 -29.66 8.25
N LYS A 134 7.94 -30.39 7.44
CA LYS A 134 6.88 -31.30 7.89
C LYS A 134 7.50 -32.65 8.16
N GLU A 135 6.90 -33.45 9.02
CA GLU A 135 7.32 -34.86 9.27
C GLU A 135 7.26 -35.63 7.96
N GLY A 136 8.33 -36.37 7.65
CA GLY A 136 8.42 -37.15 6.44
C GLY A 136 9.84 -37.24 5.88
N LYS A 137 9.94 -37.66 4.62
CA LYS A 137 11.22 -37.81 3.91
C LYS A 137 11.81 -36.45 3.56
N THR A 138 13.13 -36.44 3.40
CA THR A 138 13.84 -35.28 2.79
C THR A 138 13.28 -35.01 1.40
N GLN A 139 12.92 -33.77 1.14
CA GLN A 139 12.36 -33.31 -0.14
C GLN A 139 13.13 -32.10 -0.64
N VAL A 140 13.45 -32.10 -1.92
CA VAL A 140 13.97 -30.93 -2.62
C VAL A 140 12.88 -30.43 -3.57
N SER A 141 12.60 -29.14 -3.52
CA SER A 141 11.62 -28.49 -4.40
C SER A 141 12.26 -27.37 -5.18
N ILE A 142 11.96 -27.30 -6.47
CA ILE A 142 12.41 -26.26 -7.39
C ILE A 142 11.17 -25.63 -8.02
N ASN A 143 11.00 -24.32 -7.84
CA ASN A 143 9.96 -23.54 -8.49
C ASN A 143 10.62 -22.51 -9.38
N GLY A 144 10.19 -22.42 -10.62
CA GLY A 144 10.69 -21.45 -11.57
C GLY A 144 9.56 -20.82 -12.38
N SER A 145 9.67 -19.51 -12.61
CA SER A 145 8.75 -18.80 -13.49
C SER A 145 9.47 -17.72 -14.29
N VAL A 146 8.98 -17.49 -15.50
CA VAL A 146 9.39 -16.39 -16.38
C VAL A 146 8.14 -15.69 -16.89
N GLY A 147 8.23 -14.38 -17.10
CA GLY A 147 7.07 -13.63 -17.55
C GLY A 147 7.43 -12.28 -18.17
N TRP A 148 6.39 -11.65 -18.70
CA TRP A 148 6.48 -10.35 -19.36
C TRP A 148 5.38 -9.43 -18.84
N LYS A 149 5.75 -8.18 -18.59
CA LYS A 149 4.85 -7.09 -18.15
C LYS A 149 4.67 -6.11 -19.30
N LYS A 150 3.43 -5.79 -19.61
CA LYS A 150 3.12 -4.81 -20.66
C LYS A 150 2.00 -3.87 -20.22
N VAL A 151 2.20 -2.56 -20.41
CA VAL A 151 1.15 -1.56 -20.24
C VAL A 151 0.21 -1.63 -21.44
N THR A 152 -1.06 -1.86 -21.19
CA THR A 152 -2.13 -1.93 -22.21
C THR A 152 -3.06 -0.74 -22.14
N ASP A 153 -3.34 -0.23 -20.94
CA ASP A 153 -4.23 0.90 -20.73
C ASP A 153 -3.39 2.18 -20.65
N ARG A 154 -3.64 3.12 -21.57
CA ARG A 154 -2.93 4.40 -21.69
C ARG A 154 -3.90 5.55 -21.49
N VAL A 155 -3.36 6.67 -21.05
CA VAL A 155 -4.12 7.91 -21.02
C VAL A 155 -4.30 8.43 -22.45
N SER A 156 -5.52 8.77 -22.79
CA SER A 156 -5.84 9.31 -24.13
C SER A 156 -5.41 10.77 -24.25
N LEU A 157 -4.29 11.00 -24.91
CA LEU A 157 -3.72 12.33 -25.20
C LEU A 157 -3.88 12.72 -26.66
N THR A 158 -3.76 14.01 -26.96
CA THR A 158 -3.81 14.52 -28.34
C THR A 158 -2.53 14.18 -29.10
N ASN A 159 -2.69 13.88 -30.40
CA ASN A 159 -1.61 13.81 -31.37
C ASN A 159 -1.16 15.23 -31.80
N ALA A 160 -0.12 15.33 -32.64
CA ALA A 160 0.44 16.60 -33.06
C ALA A 160 -0.55 17.52 -33.76
N GLU A 161 -1.42 17.00 -34.65
CA GLU A 161 -2.43 17.81 -35.36
C GLU A 161 -3.47 18.37 -34.39
N GLN A 162 -4.01 17.52 -33.54
CA GLN A 162 -4.97 17.90 -32.50
C GLN A 162 -4.35 18.91 -31.51
N PHE A 163 -3.11 18.67 -31.10
CA PHE A 163 -2.37 19.60 -30.24
C PHE A 163 -2.22 20.98 -30.89
N LYS A 164 -1.76 21.03 -32.13
CA LYS A 164 -1.58 22.30 -32.87
C LYS A 164 -2.89 23.09 -32.99
N MET A 165 -3.98 22.40 -33.26
CA MET A 165 -5.32 22.99 -33.31
C MET A 165 -5.71 23.63 -31.98
N LEU A 166 -5.64 22.83 -30.90
CA LEU A 166 -6.04 23.27 -29.56
C LEU A 166 -5.11 24.36 -29.00
N TYR A 167 -3.81 24.22 -29.24
CA TYR A 167 -2.83 25.20 -28.76
C TYR A 167 -2.94 26.56 -29.49
N ASN A 168 -3.18 26.56 -30.79
CA ASN A 168 -3.44 27.82 -31.53
C ASN A 168 -4.73 28.49 -31.06
N GLU A 169 -5.80 27.72 -30.82
CA GLU A 169 -7.03 28.26 -30.25
C GLU A 169 -6.80 28.83 -28.85
N GLN A 170 -6.08 28.12 -27.98
CA GLN A 170 -5.70 28.65 -26.67
C GLN A 170 -4.94 29.98 -26.77
N ARG A 171 -3.98 30.10 -27.68
CA ARG A 171 -3.26 31.33 -27.90
C ARG A 171 -4.16 32.48 -28.39
N MET A 172 -5.06 32.19 -29.32
CA MET A 172 -6.04 33.16 -29.81
C MET A 172 -6.98 33.62 -28.71
N ASN A 173 -7.44 32.71 -27.84
CA ASN A 173 -8.26 33.03 -26.67
C ASN A 173 -7.54 33.96 -25.69
N GLN A 174 -6.22 33.89 -25.64
CA GLN A 174 -5.35 34.78 -24.85
C GLN A 174 -4.96 36.08 -25.57
N GLY A 175 -5.44 36.30 -26.83
CA GLY A 175 -5.14 37.48 -27.65
C GLY A 175 -3.78 37.43 -28.35
N GLY A 176 -3.17 36.23 -28.44
CA GLY A 176 -1.91 36.00 -29.16
C GLY A 176 -2.12 35.43 -30.56
N ASP A 177 -1.05 35.43 -31.35
CA ASP A 177 -1.04 34.81 -32.68
C ASP A 177 -0.84 33.31 -32.64
N PRO A 178 -1.23 32.55 -33.69
CA PRO A 178 -0.88 31.16 -33.84
C PRO A 178 0.63 30.89 -33.68
N TYR A 179 0.99 29.72 -33.12
CA TYR A 179 2.37 29.36 -32.91
C TYR A 179 3.05 28.94 -34.21
N ASP A 180 4.33 29.23 -34.37
CA ASP A 180 5.12 28.77 -35.52
C ASP A 180 5.64 27.34 -35.28
N TYR A 181 5.09 26.38 -36.04
CA TYR A 181 5.47 24.99 -35.98
C TYR A 181 6.54 24.55 -37.00
N THR A 182 7.23 25.48 -37.65
CA THR A 182 8.22 25.15 -38.69
C THR A 182 9.28 24.18 -38.20
N VAL A 183 9.74 24.37 -36.96
CA VAL A 183 10.75 23.51 -36.30
C VAL A 183 10.11 22.36 -35.54
N TRP A 184 8.89 22.53 -35.06
CA TRP A 184 8.18 21.62 -34.16
C TRP A 184 7.10 20.83 -34.93
N ASN A 185 7.52 19.80 -35.69
CA ASN A 185 6.64 19.08 -36.63
C ASN A 185 6.61 17.57 -36.43
N ALA A 186 7.16 17.08 -35.34
CA ALA A 186 7.06 15.67 -34.98
C ALA A 186 5.63 15.29 -34.57
N ASP A 187 5.36 14.00 -34.44
CA ASP A 187 4.16 13.42 -33.82
C ASP A 187 4.59 12.28 -32.89
N THR A 188 5.01 12.67 -31.69
CA THR A 188 5.62 11.75 -30.72
C THR A 188 4.60 11.31 -29.68
N ASP A 189 4.33 10.00 -29.58
CA ASP A 189 3.65 9.40 -28.44
C ASP A 189 4.67 9.15 -27.32
N TRP A 190 4.77 10.11 -26.40
CA TRP A 190 5.68 10.05 -25.27
C TRP A 190 5.45 8.86 -24.33
N GLN A 191 4.23 8.33 -24.26
CA GLN A 191 3.92 7.14 -23.49
C GLN A 191 4.53 5.89 -24.13
N ASP A 192 4.47 5.79 -25.46
CA ASP A 192 5.10 4.69 -26.22
C ASP A 192 6.61 4.70 -26.09
N GLU A 193 7.20 5.90 -26.13
CA GLU A 193 8.64 6.06 -25.96
C GLU A 193 9.13 5.69 -24.56
N MET A 194 8.34 5.99 -23.52
CA MET A 194 8.74 5.78 -22.13
C MET A 194 8.51 4.34 -21.66
N PHE A 195 7.46 3.70 -22.15
CA PHE A 195 7.09 2.35 -21.71
C PHE A 195 7.91 1.27 -22.40
N GLN A 196 8.08 0.15 -21.71
CA GLN A 196 8.69 -1.05 -22.22
C GLN A 196 7.92 -2.31 -21.83
N THR A 197 8.14 -3.40 -22.56
CA THR A 197 7.76 -4.74 -22.10
C THR A 197 8.85 -5.22 -21.16
N GLY A 198 8.55 -5.18 -19.85
CA GLY A 198 9.49 -5.61 -18.82
C GLY A 198 9.52 -7.13 -18.68
N PHE A 199 10.70 -7.70 -18.49
CA PHE A 199 10.87 -9.12 -18.20
C PHE A 199 10.87 -9.37 -16.69
N LEU A 200 10.32 -10.50 -16.26
CA LEU A 200 10.36 -10.93 -14.85
C LEU A 200 10.68 -12.41 -14.72
N THR A 201 11.38 -12.77 -13.65
CA THR A 201 11.61 -14.16 -13.28
C THR A 201 11.66 -14.31 -11.76
N ASN A 202 11.11 -15.42 -11.25
CA ASN A 202 11.18 -15.81 -9.85
C ASN A 202 11.56 -17.30 -9.78
N ASN A 203 12.72 -17.59 -9.20
CA ASN A 203 13.25 -18.92 -9.10
C ASN A 203 13.59 -19.22 -7.65
N THR A 204 13.15 -20.38 -7.16
CA THR A 204 13.41 -20.82 -5.79
C THR A 204 13.82 -22.29 -5.75
N VAL A 205 14.76 -22.57 -4.89
CA VAL A 205 15.16 -23.93 -4.53
C VAL A 205 14.99 -24.07 -3.03
N SER A 206 14.29 -25.12 -2.58
CA SER A 206 14.15 -25.39 -1.15
C SER A 206 14.42 -26.85 -0.82
N ILE A 207 14.97 -27.06 0.37
CA ILE A 207 15.27 -28.35 0.94
C ILE A 207 14.56 -28.45 2.28
N THR A 208 13.76 -29.50 2.46
CA THR A 208 13.15 -29.86 3.74
C THR A 208 13.70 -31.20 4.20
N ALA A 209 14.09 -31.28 5.45
CA ALA A 209 14.50 -32.52 6.08
C ALA A 209 13.89 -32.62 7.48
N SER A 210 13.33 -33.79 7.83
CA SER A 210 12.76 -34.05 9.13
C SER A 210 13.17 -35.44 9.62
N GLY A 211 13.65 -35.47 10.83
CA GLY A 211 13.93 -36.69 11.59
C GLY A 211 13.18 -36.63 12.94
N ASP A 212 13.32 -37.67 13.76
CA ASP A 212 12.59 -37.80 15.03
C ASP A 212 12.86 -36.67 16.03
N ARG A 213 14.05 -36.04 15.96
CA ARG A 213 14.49 -35.01 16.90
C ARG A 213 14.86 -33.68 16.26
N SER A 214 14.86 -33.57 14.91
CA SER A 214 15.26 -32.37 14.23
C SER A 214 14.45 -32.13 12.98
N LYS A 215 14.11 -30.86 12.74
CA LYS A 215 13.45 -30.37 11.52
C LYS A 215 14.29 -29.27 10.94
N PHE A 216 14.46 -29.30 9.62
CA PHE A 216 15.29 -28.33 8.89
C PHE A 216 14.62 -27.92 7.59
N TYR A 217 14.59 -26.61 7.33
CA TYR A 217 14.18 -26.03 6.05
C TYR A 217 15.23 -25.03 5.59
N LEU A 218 15.61 -25.08 4.32
CA LEU A 218 16.41 -24.06 3.65
C LEU A 218 15.72 -23.68 2.33
N GLY A 219 15.40 -22.41 2.16
CA GLY A 219 14.93 -21.82 0.91
C GLY A 219 15.93 -20.81 0.38
N LEU A 220 16.23 -20.89 -0.92
CA LEU A 220 17.05 -19.91 -1.67
C LEU A 220 16.21 -19.37 -2.81
N GLY A 221 16.13 -18.04 -2.94
CA GLY A 221 15.32 -17.41 -3.96
C GLY A 221 16.09 -16.33 -4.74
N TYR A 222 15.80 -16.25 -6.03
CA TYR A 222 16.24 -15.17 -6.90
C TYR A 222 15.04 -14.60 -7.65
N VAL A 223 14.85 -13.29 -7.52
CA VAL A 223 13.79 -12.53 -8.22
C VAL A 223 14.46 -11.43 -9.02
N MET A 224 14.10 -11.33 -10.29
CA MET A 224 14.44 -10.20 -11.14
C MET A 224 13.16 -9.71 -11.82
N GLU A 225 12.92 -8.40 -11.76
CA GLU A 225 11.73 -7.77 -12.32
C GLU A 225 12.11 -6.44 -12.97
N GLU A 226 11.90 -6.35 -14.27
CA GLU A 226 11.96 -5.07 -14.98
C GLU A 226 10.62 -4.36 -14.86
N GLY A 227 10.66 -3.04 -14.65
CA GLY A 227 9.47 -2.21 -14.61
C GLY A 227 8.84 -1.99 -15.98
N SER A 228 7.66 -1.40 -16.00
CA SER A 228 7.00 -1.00 -17.23
C SER A 228 7.58 0.28 -17.83
N ILE A 229 8.37 1.03 -17.07
CA ILE A 229 9.13 2.20 -17.51
C ILE A 229 10.57 1.77 -17.79
N LYS A 230 11.15 2.28 -18.87
CA LYS A 230 12.55 2.01 -19.26
C LYS A 230 13.48 2.31 -18.07
N SER A 231 14.53 1.50 -17.91
CA SER A 231 15.56 1.53 -16.85
C SER A 231 15.12 1.14 -15.41
N GLU A 232 13.86 0.84 -15.15
CA GLU A 232 13.45 0.29 -13.85
C GLU A 232 13.79 -1.21 -13.77
N LYS A 233 14.57 -1.61 -12.75
CA LYS A 233 14.94 -3.02 -12.55
C LYS A 233 15.16 -3.35 -11.08
N LEU A 234 14.39 -4.34 -10.57
CA LEU A 234 14.58 -4.97 -9.27
C LEU A 234 15.44 -6.22 -9.41
N ASN A 235 16.43 -6.40 -8.53
CA ASN A 235 17.12 -7.67 -8.35
C ASN A 235 17.12 -8.03 -6.87
N LYS A 236 16.62 -9.22 -6.51
CA LYS A 236 16.47 -9.64 -5.11
C LYS A 236 16.95 -11.08 -4.95
N PHE A 237 17.85 -11.30 -3.98
CA PHE A 237 18.27 -12.62 -3.50
C PHE A 237 17.74 -12.81 -2.09
N THR A 238 17.11 -13.96 -1.82
CA THR A 238 16.53 -14.28 -0.53
C THR A 238 17.06 -15.61 0.00
N VAL A 239 17.18 -15.68 1.32
CA VAL A 239 17.52 -16.91 2.05
C VAL A 239 16.52 -17.05 3.18
N ASN A 240 15.89 -18.19 3.31
CA ASN A 240 15.04 -18.57 4.43
C ASN A 240 15.58 -19.85 5.07
N LEU A 241 15.93 -19.78 6.32
CA LEU A 241 16.48 -20.89 7.09
C LEU A 241 15.67 -21.09 8.35
N HIS A 242 15.13 -22.29 8.57
CA HIS A 242 14.46 -22.69 9.81
C HIS A 242 15.04 -24.01 10.31
N SER A 243 15.33 -24.07 11.60
CA SER A 243 15.74 -25.32 12.24
C SER A 243 15.13 -25.41 13.63
N GLU A 244 14.65 -26.60 13.97
CA GLU A 244 14.08 -26.95 15.27
C GLU A 244 14.66 -28.26 15.77
N HIS A 245 15.05 -28.32 17.04
CA HIS A 245 15.66 -29.48 17.67
C HIS A 245 14.96 -29.81 18.97
N LYS A 246 14.53 -31.07 19.12
CA LYS A 246 14.07 -31.63 20.39
C LYS A 246 15.30 -32.10 21.16
N VAL A 247 15.80 -31.28 22.06
CA VAL A 247 17.03 -31.53 22.84
C VAL A 247 16.77 -32.61 23.86
N THR A 248 15.62 -32.51 24.56
CA THR A 248 15.08 -33.55 25.50
C THR A 248 13.59 -33.65 25.24
N ASP A 249 12.90 -34.56 25.99
CA ASP A 249 11.43 -34.67 25.84
C ASP A 249 10.67 -33.43 26.36
N PHE A 250 11.30 -32.64 27.20
CA PHE A 250 10.73 -31.41 27.78
C PHE A 250 11.37 -30.10 27.28
N LEU A 251 12.43 -30.19 26.45
CA LEU A 251 13.13 -28.99 25.95
C LEU A 251 13.24 -29.04 24.43
N ARG A 252 12.69 -28.04 23.78
CA ARG A 252 12.84 -27.73 22.35
C ARG A 252 13.59 -26.41 22.16
N PHE A 253 14.46 -26.40 21.17
CA PHE A 253 15.21 -25.20 20.75
C PHE A 253 15.04 -25.03 19.25
N GLY A 254 14.85 -23.80 18.81
CA GLY A 254 14.74 -23.51 17.38
C GLY A 254 15.26 -22.12 17.05
N PHE A 255 15.57 -21.95 15.77
CA PHE A 255 15.91 -20.66 15.21
C PHE A 255 15.41 -20.55 13.78
N GLN A 256 15.20 -19.30 13.38
CA GLN A 256 14.78 -18.94 12.04
C GLN A 256 15.49 -17.66 11.60
N VAL A 257 15.90 -17.62 10.33
CA VAL A 257 16.56 -16.48 9.73
C VAL A 257 16.05 -16.27 8.31
N ASN A 258 15.58 -15.07 8.02
CA ASN A 258 15.25 -14.60 6.69
C ASN A 258 16.26 -13.52 6.29
N GLY A 259 17.01 -13.74 5.22
CA GLY A 259 17.98 -12.81 4.68
C GLY A 259 17.58 -12.31 3.31
N VAL A 260 17.85 -11.04 3.01
CA VAL A 260 17.67 -10.49 1.66
C VAL A 260 18.79 -9.52 1.32
N ARG A 261 19.21 -9.58 0.05
CA ARG A 261 19.92 -8.52 -0.65
C ARG A 261 19.06 -8.08 -1.81
N ALA A 262 18.62 -6.82 -1.80
CA ALA A 262 17.81 -6.26 -2.88
C ALA A 262 18.48 -5.01 -3.47
N LEU A 263 18.46 -4.92 -4.79
CA LEU A 263 18.75 -3.71 -5.56
C LEU A 263 17.41 -3.19 -6.07
N TYR A 264 16.91 -2.10 -5.47
CA TYR A 264 15.64 -1.52 -5.85
C TYR A 264 15.82 -0.61 -7.07
N PRO A 265 14.80 -0.56 -7.96
CA PRO A 265 14.80 0.40 -9.06
C PRO A 265 14.69 1.82 -8.51
N ASP A 266 15.26 2.75 -9.25
CA ASP A 266 14.98 4.16 -9.07
C ASP A 266 13.56 4.47 -9.56
N ALA A 267 12.73 5.06 -8.70
CA ALA A 267 11.33 5.29 -9.01
C ALA A 267 11.18 6.42 -10.04
N LYS A 268 10.73 6.09 -11.26
CA LYS A 268 10.47 7.05 -12.32
C LYS A 268 9.00 7.44 -12.37
N GLY A 269 8.72 8.72 -12.57
CA GLY A 269 7.36 9.21 -12.78
C GLY A 269 6.99 9.20 -14.26
N VAL A 270 5.72 9.03 -14.56
CA VAL A 270 5.18 9.13 -15.94
C VAL A 270 4.63 10.52 -16.25
N GLY A 271 4.63 11.44 -15.27
CA GLY A 271 4.00 12.75 -15.41
C GLY A 271 4.57 13.62 -16.53
N SER A 272 5.86 13.50 -16.85
CA SER A 272 6.46 14.21 -18.00
C SER A 272 5.89 13.71 -19.33
N ALA A 273 5.64 12.40 -19.48
CA ALA A 273 5.04 11.85 -20.69
C ALA A 273 3.57 12.28 -20.90
N LEU A 274 2.85 12.53 -19.80
CA LEU A 274 1.48 13.07 -19.88
C LEU A 274 1.44 14.54 -20.29
N LYS A 275 2.52 15.27 -20.01
CA LYS A 275 2.58 16.73 -20.16
C LYS A 275 3.33 17.20 -21.40
N ALA A 276 4.30 16.43 -21.88
CA ALA A 276 5.12 16.84 -23.02
C ALA A 276 4.30 16.97 -24.31
N ALA A 277 4.49 18.10 -25.01
CA ALA A 277 3.85 18.35 -26.29
C ALA A 277 4.30 17.33 -27.35
N PRO A 278 3.38 16.74 -28.13
CA PRO A 278 3.69 15.69 -29.09
C PRO A 278 4.47 16.18 -30.32
N ILE A 279 4.61 17.48 -30.49
CA ILE A 279 5.25 18.13 -31.65
C ILE A 279 6.79 18.12 -31.61
N ALA A 280 7.40 17.72 -30.50
CA ALA A 280 8.84 17.63 -30.34
C ALA A 280 9.34 16.20 -30.64
N PRO A 281 10.42 16.01 -31.41
CA PRO A 281 11.04 14.70 -31.60
C PRO A 281 11.77 14.24 -30.33
N VAL A 282 11.99 12.93 -30.20
CA VAL A 282 12.72 12.35 -29.06
C VAL A 282 14.19 12.73 -29.13
N TYR A 283 14.80 12.57 -30.29
CA TYR A 283 16.21 12.83 -30.57
C TYR A 283 16.37 13.74 -31.77
N ASP A 284 17.40 14.55 -31.75
CA ASP A 284 17.93 15.16 -32.96
C ASP A 284 18.71 14.12 -33.77
N THR A 285 18.42 14.01 -35.05
CA THR A 285 18.96 12.96 -35.93
C THR A 285 20.43 13.18 -36.29
N GLU A 286 20.92 14.41 -36.24
CA GLU A 286 22.29 14.74 -36.59
C GLU A 286 23.27 14.60 -35.43
N SER A 287 22.90 15.19 -34.29
CA SER A 287 23.72 15.15 -33.06
C SER A 287 23.54 13.90 -32.22
N GLY A 288 22.39 13.18 -32.37
CA GLY A 288 22.02 12.06 -31.53
C GLY A 288 21.64 12.45 -30.09
N LEU A 289 21.59 13.74 -29.78
CA LEU A 289 21.17 14.24 -28.48
C LEU A 289 19.66 14.15 -28.31
N LEU A 290 19.18 14.00 -27.07
CA LEU A 290 17.78 14.15 -26.75
C LEU A 290 17.34 15.58 -27.10
N HIS A 291 16.22 15.72 -27.77
CA HIS A 291 15.68 17.01 -28.18
C HIS A 291 15.06 17.74 -26.97
N THR A 292 15.21 19.06 -26.89
CA THR A 292 14.44 19.85 -25.92
C THR A 292 12.96 19.91 -26.31
N LEU A 293 12.10 20.34 -25.40
CA LEU A 293 10.71 20.67 -25.73
C LEU A 293 10.59 22.13 -26.23
N PRO A 294 9.46 22.52 -26.85
CA PRO A 294 9.23 23.87 -27.33
C PRO A 294 9.44 24.95 -26.25
N ASP A 295 9.78 26.16 -26.65
CA ASP A 295 10.07 27.27 -25.76
C ASP A 295 9.00 27.57 -24.72
N PHE A 296 7.73 27.44 -25.08
CA PHE A 296 6.60 27.65 -24.18
C PHE A 296 6.51 26.62 -23.07
N GLN A 297 7.21 25.48 -23.19
CA GLN A 297 7.08 24.35 -22.27
C GLN A 297 8.39 23.97 -21.57
N ARG A 298 9.54 24.12 -22.21
CA ARG A 298 10.83 23.58 -21.75
C ARG A 298 11.29 24.04 -20.38
N ALA A 299 10.81 25.17 -19.89
CA ALA A 299 11.12 25.64 -18.54
C ALA A 299 10.42 24.80 -17.44
N GLN A 300 9.38 24.06 -17.78
CA GLN A 300 8.54 23.35 -16.82
C GLN A 300 8.54 21.82 -17.04
N VAL A 301 8.72 21.39 -18.27
CA VAL A 301 8.74 19.98 -18.64
C VAL A 301 9.97 19.70 -19.48
N TRP A 302 10.74 18.73 -19.07
CA TRP A 302 11.85 18.22 -19.89
C TRP A 302 11.38 17.08 -20.78
N ASN A 303 12.17 16.79 -21.81
CA ASN A 303 11.96 15.60 -22.62
C ASN A 303 11.81 14.36 -21.71
N PRO A 304 10.70 13.64 -21.79
CA PRO A 304 10.41 12.49 -20.91
C PRO A 304 11.50 11.43 -20.88
N MET A 305 12.30 11.33 -21.94
CA MET A 305 13.36 10.33 -22.05
C MET A 305 14.65 10.71 -21.30
N ILE A 306 14.77 11.93 -20.77
CA ILE A 306 15.94 12.34 -19.98
C ILE A 306 16.09 11.49 -18.72
N GLU A 307 15.00 11.25 -17.98
CA GLU A 307 15.05 10.44 -16.77
C GLU A 307 15.42 8.98 -17.04
N PRO A 308 14.78 8.23 -17.95
CA PRO A 308 15.15 6.84 -18.18
C PRO A 308 16.48 6.66 -18.93
N VAL A 309 16.87 7.58 -19.82
CA VAL A 309 18.08 7.41 -20.65
C VAL A 309 19.31 7.97 -19.96
N LEU A 310 19.24 9.21 -19.45
CA LEU A 310 20.42 9.93 -18.93
C LEU A 310 20.59 9.82 -17.42
N ARG A 311 19.55 9.47 -16.67
CA ARG A 311 19.59 9.37 -15.21
C ARG A 311 19.27 7.96 -14.68
N GLY A 312 18.63 7.11 -15.46
CA GLY A 312 18.12 5.81 -15.01
C GLY A 312 19.17 4.83 -14.52
N ALA A 313 20.39 4.92 -15.04
CA ALA A 313 21.51 4.05 -14.66
C ALA A 313 22.36 4.62 -13.50
N HIS A 314 22.11 5.85 -13.06
CA HIS A 314 22.99 6.63 -12.19
C HIS A 314 22.63 6.57 -10.69
N ASN A 315 21.73 5.69 -10.29
CA ASN A 315 21.43 5.42 -8.88
C ASN A 315 21.65 3.94 -8.56
N LYS A 316 22.48 3.67 -7.57
CA LYS A 316 22.76 2.32 -7.05
C LYS A 316 22.33 2.24 -5.60
N SER A 317 21.13 1.74 -5.39
CA SER A 317 20.58 1.52 -4.06
C SER A 317 20.56 0.03 -3.71
N ALA A 318 21.28 -0.35 -2.68
CA ALA A 318 21.33 -1.72 -2.18
C ALA A 318 20.75 -1.76 -0.76
N ASN A 319 19.82 -2.67 -0.55
CA ASN A 319 19.25 -2.98 0.75
C ASN A 319 19.70 -4.39 1.18
N TYR A 320 20.23 -4.49 2.39
CA TYR A 320 20.58 -5.74 3.07
C TYR A 320 19.73 -5.83 4.32
N ARG A 321 19.02 -6.93 4.50
CA ARG A 321 18.20 -7.15 5.68
C ARG A 321 18.33 -8.58 6.17
N MET A 322 18.38 -8.74 7.47
CA MET A 322 18.33 -10.01 8.16
C MET A 322 17.29 -9.91 9.27
N ALA A 323 16.26 -10.73 9.18
CA ALA A 323 15.17 -10.79 10.17
C ALA A 323 15.01 -12.24 10.64
N GLY A 324 14.90 -12.45 11.95
CA GLY A 324 14.76 -13.81 12.47
C GLY A 324 14.62 -13.85 13.96
N ASN A 325 14.53 -15.07 14.47
CA ASN A 325 14.40 -15.32 15.90
C ASN A 325 15.15 -16.59 16.33
N ILE A 326 15.41 -16.64 17.62
CA ILE A 326 15.89 -17.81 18.35
C ILE A 326 14.91 -18.04 19.49
N TYR A 327 14.48 -19.27 19.71
CA TYR A 327 13.57 -19.59 20.80
C TYR A 327 13.94 -20.88 21.53
N GLY A 328 13.63 -20.89 22.82
CA GLY A 328 13.60 -22.08 23.65
C GLY A 328 12.21 -22.31 24.21
N GLU A 329 11.75 -23.54 24.17
CA GLU A 329 10.44 -23.96 24.68
C GLU A 329 10.63 -25.09 25.67
N LEU A 330 10.13 -24.86 26.90
CA LEU A 330 10.31 -25.76 28.04
C LEU A 330 8.96 -26.20 28.58
N ASP A 331 8.69 -27.50 28.52
CA ASP A 331 7.51 -28.11 29.11
C ASP A 331 7.78 -28.29 30.63
N LEU A 332 7.34 -27.31 31.43
CA LEU A 332 7.54 -27.29 32.92
C LEU A 332 6.75 -28.40 33.61
N MET A 333 5.55 -28.68 33.08
CA MET A 333 4.64 -29.74 33.51
C MET A 333 3.86 -30.22 32.28
N LYS A 334 3.14 -31.33 32.41
CA LYS A 334 2.35 -31.92 31.33
C LYS A 334 1.45 -30.95 30.58
N ASN A 335 0.97 -29.88 31.25
CA ASN A 335 0.00 -28.91 30.70
C ASN A 335 0.51 -27.48 30.76
N LEU A 336 1.77 -27.24 31.13
CA LEU A 336 2.36 -25.92 31.34
C LEU A 336 3.66 -25.79 30.57
N THR A 337 3.66 -24.96 29.56
CA THR A 337 4.82 -24.69 28.69
C THR A 337 5.29 -23.25 28.85
N PHE A 338 6.60 -23.05 28.99
CA PHE A 338 7.26 -21.76 28.96
C PHE A 338 8.05 -21.62 27.66
N LYS A 339 7.83 -20.53 26.94
CA LYS A 339 8.57 -20.20 25.72
C LYS A 339 9.24 -18.83 25.86
N ALA A 340 10.54 -18.81 25.63
CA ALA A 340 11.31 -17.58 25.50
C ALA A 340 11.76 -17.41 24.04
N THR A 341 11.49 -16.26 23.44
CA THR A 341 11.87 -15.94 22.06
C THR A 341 12.64 -14.61 22.04
N PHE A 342 13.77 -14.60 21.38
CA PHE A 342 14.50 -13.38 21.05
C PHE A 342 14.53 -13.19 19.54
N SER A 343 14.03 -12.06 19.07
CA SER A 343 13.89 -11.74 17.63
C SER A 343 14.70 -10.48 17.31
N LEU A 344 15.32 -10.49 16.14
CA LEU A 344 16.10 -9.37 15.60
C LEU A 344 15.71 -9.13 14.14
N ASP A 345 15.47 -7.86 13.79
CA ASP A 345 15.32 -7.38 12.44
C ASP A 345 16.33 -6.25 12.21
N TYR A 346 17.31 -6.51 11.40
CA TYR A 346 18.37 -5.54 11.09
C TYR A 346 18.39 -5.29 9.59
N ALA A 347 18.26 -4.02 9.18
CA ALA A 347 18.37 -3.61 7.81
C ALA A 347 19.41 -2.49 7.64
N SER A 348 20.17 -2.56 6.55
CA SER A 348 21.11 -1.53 6.12
C SER A 348 20.85 -1.21 4.66
N SER A 349 20.50 0.04 4.40
CA SER A 349 20.34 0.57 3.05
C SER A 349 21.52 1.49 2.71
N GLN A 350 22.06 1.33 1.50
CA GLN A 350 23.17 2.13 1.01
C GLN A 350 22.82 2.61 -0.40
N SER A 351 22.97 3.91 -0.65
CA SER A 351 22.73 4.50 -1.95
C SER A 351 23.94 5.33 -2.39
N ARG A 352 24.29 5.23 -3.64
CA ARG A 352 25.19 6.15 -4.35
C ARG A 352 24.50 6.62 -5.62
N SER A 353 24.49 7.91 -5.84
CA SER A 353 23.84 8.53 -6.99
C SER A 353 24.77 9.56 -7.62
N TYR A 354 24.82 9.52 -8.92
CA TYR A 354 25.54 10.48 -9.77
C TYR A 354 24.51 11.24 -10.61
N SER A 355 24.58 12.56 -10.62
CA SER A 355 23.79 13.42 -11.50
C SER A 355 24.72 14.04 -12.52
N PRO A 356 24.67 13.58 -13.78
CA PRO A 356 25.56 14.07 -14.83
C PRO A 356 25.19 15.47 -15.31
N LEU A 357 26.10 16.10 -16.04
CA LEU A 357 25.78 17.22 -16.91
C LEU A 357 24.92 16.71 -18.05
N ILE A 358 23.72 17.28 -18.18
CA ILE A 358 22.77 16.91 -19.22
C ILE A 358 22.87 17.91 -20.36
N TYR A 359 23.14 17.38 -21.53
CA TYR A 359 23.12 18.13 -22.79
C TYR A 359 21.98 17.64 -23.66
N VAL A 360 21.28 18.58 -24.29
CA VAL A 360 20.18 18.33 -25.21
C VAL A 360 20.40 19.11 -26.49
N TYR A 361 19.70 18.75 -27.55
CA TYR A 361 19.57 19.55 -28.74
C TYR A 361 18.46 20.58 -28.55
N ASN A 362 18.78 21.86 -28.76
CA ASN A 362 17.81 22.96 -28.77
C ASN A 362 17.95 23.70 -30.08
N PRO A 363 16.92 23.73 -30.93
CA PRO A 363 16.96 24.42 -32.22
C PRO A 363 17.10 25.96 -32.12
N ASP A 364 16.77 26.55 -30.96
CA ASP A 364 16.82 27.99 -30.73
C ASP A 364 18.20 28.47 -30.27
N VAL A 365 19.15 27.56 -30.10
CA VAL A 365 20.54 27.89 -29.67
C VAL A 365 21.49 27.67 -30.82
N GLU A 366 22.42 28.63 -31.03
CA GLU A 366 23.46 28.53 -32.04
C GLU A 366 24.29 27.25 -31.83
N GLY A 367 24.43 26.44 -32.89
CA GLY A 367 25.07 25.15 -32.81
C GLY A 367 24.24 24.02 -32.16
N GLY A 368 22.99 24.28 -31.78
CA GLY A 368 21.98 23.30 -31.36
C GLY A 368 22.22 22.63 -30.00
N LYS A 369 23.38 22.83 -29.37
CA LYS A 369 23.68 22.15 -28.09
C LYS A 369 23.44 23.01 -26.87
N GLU A 370 22.50 22.66 -26.06
CA GLU A 370 22.16 23.29 -24.77
C GLU A 370 22.51 22.39 -23.59
N ARG A 371 22.94 23.02 -22.49
CA ARG A 371 23.16 22.34 -21.21
C ARG A 371 22.01 22.63 -20.26
N LEU A 372 21.31 21.60 -19.83
CA LEU A 372 20.16 21.69 -18.91
C LEU A 372 20.55 21.72 -17.42
N THR A 373 21.71 21.17 -17.07
CA THR A 373 22.19 21.12 -15.68
C THR A 373 23.46 21.92 -15.51
N ASP A 374 23.54 22.78 -14.51
CA ASP A 374 24.70 23.64 -14.28
C ASP A 374 25.87 22.90 -13.68
N LYS A 375 25.63 21.86 -12.91
CA LYS A 375 26.64 21.12 -12.17
C LYS A 375 26.40 19.62 -12.30
N GLU A 376 27.48 18.87 -12.30
CA GLU A 376 27.44 17.46 -11.98
C GLU A 376 27.53 17.26 -10.46
N SER A 377 26.94 16.21 -9.92
CA SER A 377 26.96 15.97 -8.48
C SER A 377 26.98 14.49 -8.11
N ILE A 378 27.57 14.21 -6.97
CA ILE A 378 27.54 12.89 -6.33
C ILE A 378 26.84 13.03 -4.99
N SER A 379 25.94 12.10 -4.71
CA SER A 379 25.36 11.93 -3.38
C SER A 379 25.51 10.50 -2.87
N GLN A 380 25.70 10.36 -1.58
CA GLN A 380 25.78 9.08 -0.90
C GLN A 380 24.94 9.13 0.35
N SER A 381 24.21 8.03 0.62
CA SER A 381 23.48 7.87 1.87
C SER A 381 23.64 6.46 2.41
N LYS A 382 23.59 6.36 3.74
CA LYS A 382 23.53 5.09 4.44
C LYS A 382 22.52 5.20 5.56
N SER A 383 21.57 4.27 5.62
CA SER A 383 20.67 4.15 6.75
C SER A 383 20.75 2.77 7.36
N THR A 384 20.50 2.70 8.66
CA THR A 384 20.39 1.45 9.42
C THR A 384 19.11 1.49 10.24
N SER A 385 18.41 0.38 10.26
CA SER A 385 17.29 0.16 11.18
C SER A 385 17.48 -1.15 11.92
N MET A 386 17.15 -1.14 13.20
CA MET A 386 17.21 -2.31 14.05
C MET A 386 15.95 -2.39 14.91
N ALA A 387 15.27 -3.53 14.88
CA ALA A 387 14.20 -3.86 15.80
C ALA A 387 14.61 -5.12 16.58
N ALA A 388 14.65 -5.05 17.90
CA ALA A 388 14.91 -6.17 18.79
C ALA A 388 13.66 -6.42 19.64
N GLN A 389 13.16 -7.67 19.62
CA GLN A 389 11.96 -8.06 20.35
C GLN A 389 12.32 -9.23 21.27
N SER A 390 11.80 -9.22 22.52
CA SER A 390 11.90 -10.34 23.43
C SER A 390 10.52 -10.70 23.95
N ASP A 391 10.17 -11.97 23.84
CA ASP A 391 8.89 -12.51 24.29
C ASP A 391 9.13 -13.63 25.31
N TYR A 392 8.48 -13.53 26.45
CA TYR A 392 8.45 -14.54 27.49
C TYR A 392 7.01 -14.92 27.73
N VAL A 393 6.64 -16.15 27.37
CA VAL A 393 5.24 -16.60 27.33
C VAL A 393 5.10 -17.88 28.13
N LEU A 394 4.17 -17.86 29.07
CA LEU A 394 3.73 -19.03 29.84
C LEU A 394 2.34 -19.44 29.37
N THR A 395 2.17 -20.68 28.93
CA THR A 395 0.90 -21.21 28.43
C THR A 395 0.50 -22.45 29.22
N TYR A 396 -0.71 -22.40 29.78
CA TYR A 396 -1.34 -23.54 30.43
C TYR A 396 -2.53 -24.04 29.62
N ILE A 397 -2.55 -25.32 29.22
CA ILE A 397 -3.62 -25.92 28.43
C ILE A 397 -4.11 -27.16 29.17
N ASN A 398 -5.39 -27.19 29.51
CA ASN A 398 -5.95 -28.36 30.17
C ASN A 398 -7.42 -28.60 29.79
N GLN A 399 -7.82 -29.86 29.87
CA GLN A 399 -9.20 -30.31 29.69
C GLN A 399 -9.69 -30.97 30.98
N PHE A 400 -10.72 -30.38 31.61
CA PHE A 400 -11.35 -30.86 32.82
C PHE A 400 -12.77 -31.43 32.48
N GLY A 401 -12.85 -32.67 32.07
CA GLY A 401 -14.10 -33.22 31.56
C GLY A 401 -14.56 -32.45 30.30
N ASP A 402 -15.72 -31.84 30.42
CA ASP A 402 -16.31 -31.01 29.33
C ASP A 402 -15.73 -29.59 29.22
N HIS A 403 -14.86 -29.20 30.13
CA HIS A 403 -14.28 -27.83 30.22
C HIS A 403 -12.86 -27.79 29.66
N GLY A 404 -12.65 -27.13 28.54
CA GLY A 404 -11.35 -26.82 27.98
C GLY A 404 -10.90 -25.42 28.41
N LEU A 405 -9.68 -25.29 28.91
CA LEU A 405 -9.12 -24.04 29.38
C LEU A 405 -7.70 -23.85 28.83
N THR A 406 -7.47 -22.70 28.16
CA THR A 406 -6.13 -22.23 27.80
C THR A 406 -5.88 -20.87 28.45
N LEU A 407 -4.84 -20.78 29.26
CA LEU A 407 -4.38 -19.54 29.88
C LEU A 407 -3.01 -19.19 29.31
N THR A 408 -2.83 -17.94 28.93
CA THR A 408 -1.56 -17.41 28.46
C THR A 408 -1.21 -16.15 29.25
N ALA A 409 0.00 -16.09 29.79
CA ALA A 409 0.57 -14.91 30.40
C ALA A 409 1.90 -14.59 29.73
N GLY A 410 2.17 -13.33 29.45
CA GLY A 410 3.37 -12.98 28.73
C GLY A 410 3.92 -11.59 29.04
N LEU A 411 5.20 -11.46 28.78
CA LEU A 411 5.93 -10.20 28.76
C LEU A 411 6.58 -10.04 27.39
N THR A 412 6.32 -8.92 26.72
CA THR A 412 6.92 -8.57 25.44
C THR A 412 7.66 -7.24 25.57
N THR A 413 8.88 -7.19 25.07
CA THR A 413 9.61 -5.92 24.89
C THR A 413 9.95 -5.74 23.41
N ASN A 414 9.91 -4.50 22.94
CA ASN A 414 10.31 -4.16 21.58
C ASN A 414 11.14 -2.87 21.60
N TYR A 415 12.35 -2.95 21.07
CA TYR A 415 13.28 -1.84 20.91
C TYR A 415 13.46 -1.57 19.42
N ASN A 416 13.29 -0.32 19.01
CA ASN A 416 13.49 0.12 17.63
C ASN A 416 14.50 1.26 17.61
N GLU A 417 15.48 1.15 16.73
CA GLU A 417 16.49 2.16 16.47
C GLU A 417 16.63 2.38 14.97
N TYR A 418 16.74 3.63 14.57
CA TYR A 418 17.03 4.04 13.23
C TYR A 418 18.09 5.13 13.24
N SER A 419 18.98 5.09 12.26
CA SER A 419 19.91 6.17 11.97
C SER A 419 20.18 6.28 10.49
N ASP A 420 20.35 7.50 10.00
CA ASP A 420 20.79 7.77 8.65
C ASP A 420 21.90 8.81 8.64
N LEU A 421 22.75 8.73 7.61
CA LEU A 421 23.77 9.69 7.28
C LEU A 421 23.78 9.86 5.76
N SER A 422 23.79 11.11 5.30
CA SER A 422 23.89 11.46 3.89
C SER A 422 24.89 12.57 3.68
N GLY A 423 25.45 12.63 2.48
CA GLY A 423 26.31 13.72 2.06
C GLY A 423 26.35 13.80 0.55
N GLY A 424 26.80 14.93 0.04
CA GLY A 424 26.95 15.17 -1.39
C GLY A 424 27.96 16.28 -1.68
N ARG A 425 28.43 16.30 -2.92
CA ARG A 425 29.21 17.42 -3.50
C ARG A 425 28.79 17.60 -4.95
N SER A 426 28.99 18.83 -5.45
CA SER A 426 28.75 19.19 -6.83
C SER A 426 29.90 20.04 -7.39
N GLN A 427 30.12 19.97 -8.69
CA GLN A 427 31.12 20.78 -9.35
C GLN A 427 30.65 21.37 -10.67
N LEU A 428 31.19 22.53 -11.05
CA LEU A 428 30.97 23.15 -12.34
C LEU A 428 31.70 22.37 -13.46
N PRO A 429 31.24 22.45 -14.71
CA PRO A 429 31.94 21.87 -15.84
C PRO A 429 33.39 22.36 -15.96
N GLY A 430 34.31 21.42 -16.15
CA GLY A 430 35.75 21.76 -16.25
C GLY A 430 36.44 22.01 -14.92
N TYR A 431 35.74 21.90 -13.79
CA TYR A 431 36.30 21.96 -12.45
C TYR A 431 36.61 20.54 -11.94
N GLY A 432 37.89 20.25 -11.73
CA GLY A 432 38.31 18.92 -11.28
C GLY A 432 38.25 17.82 -12.35
N VAL A 433 38.13 16.58 -11.87
CA VAL A 433 38.05 15.37 -12.72
C VAL A 433 36.62 15.13 -13.15
N SER A 434 36.38 14.80 -14.42
CA SER A 434 35.08 14.34 -14.90
C SER A 434 34.73 12.99 -14.28
N ILE A 435 33.59 12.91 -13.66
CA ILE A 435 33.11 11.72 -12.95
C ILE A 435 32.67 10.65 -13.95
N GLY A 436 31.82 10.99 -14.89
CA GLY A 436 31.28 10.07 -15.90
C GLY A 436 30.43 8.93 -15.35
N GLU A 437 30.16 7.95 -16.21
CA GLU A 437 29.26 6.81 -15.90
C GLU A 437 29.93 5.67 -15.10
N ASP A 438 31.22 5.81 -14.80
CA ASP A 438 31.96 4.80 -14.04
C ASP A 438 31.56 4.85 -12.57
N ILE A 439 30.82 3.84 -12.14
CA ILE A 439 30.30 3.72 -10.75
C ILE A 439 31.43 3.72 -9.70
N ASP A 440 32.63 3.31 -10.04
CA ASP A 440 33.76 3.27 -9.10
C ASP A 440 34.27 4.68 -8.78
N LYS A 441 33.86 5.67 -9.58
CA LYS A 441 34.10 7.10 -9.34
C LYS A 441 32.99 7.82 -8.57
N TRP A 442 31.87 7.16 -8.26
CA TRP A 442 30.74 7.81 -7.56
C TRP A 442 30.95 7.87 -6.05
N TRP A 443 32.10 8.43 -5.67
CA TRP A 443 32.41 8.74 -4.27
C TRP A 443 32.43 10.25 -4.09
N ILE A 444 31.87 10.76 -2.99
CA ILE A 444 31.82 12.20 -2.69
C ILE A 444 33.20 12.86 -2.81
N THR A 445 34.24 12.16 -2.41
CA THR A 445 35.63 12.64 -2.45
C THR A 445 36.20 12.78 -3.88
N MET A 446 35.52 12.28 -4.91
CA MET A 446 35.94 12.47 -6.31
C MET A 446 35.61 13.87 -6.84
N ILE A 447 34.79 14.64 -6.13
CA ILE A 447 34.52 16.04 -6.42
C ILE A 447 35.37 16.90 -5.49
N ASP A 448 36.27 17.69 -6.06
CA ASP A 448 37.24 18.51 -5.30
C ASP A 448 36.62 19.75 -4.66
N ASP A 449 35.49 20.27 -5.19
CA ASP A 449 34.82 21.45 -4.64
C ASP A 449 34.25 21.16 -3.23
N ALA A 450 35.06 21.38 -2.23
CA ALA A 450 34.68 21.22 -0.84
C ALA A 450 33.63 22.24 -0.37
N THR A 451 33.50 23.38 -1.07
CA THR A 451 32.51 24.42 -0.73
C THR A 451 31.09 24.03 -1.08
N SER A 452 30.93 23.08 -2.01
CA SER A 452 29.64 22.50 -2.40
C SER A 452 29.16 21.39 -1.47
N ALA A 453 29.95 21.04 -0.43
CA ALA A 453 29.65 19.92 0.44
C ALA A 453 28.34 20.10 1.20
N THR A 454 27.50 19.06 1.13
CA THR A 454 26.25 18.95 1.88
C THR A 454 26.34 17.74 2.82
N ASN A 455 25.69 17.83 3.96
CA ASN A 455 25.56 16.70 4.87
C ASN A 455 24.19 16.73 5.55
N GLY A 456 23.74 15.57 6.02
CA GLY A 456 22.51 15.43 6.77
C GLY A 456 22.50 14.10 7.49
N GLY A 457 21.63 14.00 8.46
CA GLY A 457 21.43 12.74 9.19
C GLY A 457 20.41 12.89 10.28
N SER A 458 19.78 11.77 10.63
CA SER A 458 18.80 11.70 11.70
C SER A 458 18.95 10.40 12.49
N GLN A 459 18.40 10.41 13.71
CA GLN A 459 18.41 9.24 14.58
C GLN A 459 17.21 9.24 15.49
N TYR A 460 16.62 8.06 15.69
CA TYR A 460 15.63 7.90 16.74
C TYR A 460 15.72 6.52 17.41
N LYS A 461 15.21 6.45 18.64
CA LYS A 461 15.07 5.24 19.44
C LYS A 461 13.68 5.20 20.06
N ARG A 462 13.05 4.03 20.02
CA ARG A 462 11.75 3.78 20.65
C ARG A 462 11.81 2.49 21.45
N PHE A 463 11.14 2.47 22.58
CA PHE A 463 11.01 1.28 23.42
C PHE A 463 9.56 1.11 23.82
N THR A 464 9.05 -0.12 23.68
CA THR A 464 7.76 -0.52 24.22
C THR A 464 7.90 -1.76 25.09
N MET A 465 7.10 -1.84 26.13
CA MET A 465 7.04 -2.98 27.04
C MET A 465 5.58 -3.30 27.34
N SER A 466 5.23 -4.59 27.36
CA SER A 466 3.84 -5.01 27.45
C SER A 466 3.69 -6.25 28.32
N TYR A 467 2.73 -6.21 29.23
CA TYR A 467 2.25 -7.36 29.97
C TYR A 467 0.94 -7.81 29.36
N LEU A 468 0.81 -9.09 29.07
CA LEU A 468 -0.41 -9.66 28.50
C LEU A 468 -0.93 -10.82 29.33
N PHE A 469 -2.24 -10.94 29.37
CA PHE A 469 -2.94 -12.09 29.91
C PHE A 469 -4.11 -12.44 29.00
N ARG A 470 -4.29 -13.75 28.69
CA ARG A 470 -5.39 -14.24 27.85
C ARG A 470 -5.95 -15.52 28.45
N ALA A 471 -7.27 -15.66 28.43
CA ALA A 471 -8.00 -16.84 28.78
C ALA A 471 -8.93 -17.25 27.63
N LEU A 472 -8.77 -18.49 27.16
CA LEU A 472 -9.71 -19.13 26.23
C LEU A 472 -10.42 -20.26 27.00
N TYR A 473 -11.73 -20.23 26.97
CA TYR A 473 -12.57 -21.21 27.63
C TYR A 473 -13.56 -21.82 26.65
N ASN A 474 -13.66 -23.16 26.69
CA ASN A 474 -14.54 -23.94 25.85
C ASN A 474 -15.33 -24.91 26.74
N TYR A 475 -16.66 -24.88 26.70
CA TYR A 475 -17.54 -25.81 27.40
C TYR A 475 -18.28 -26.67 26.38
N LYS A 476 -18.01 -27.96 26.42
CA LYS A 476 -18.64 -29.01 25.56
C LYS A 476 -18.48 -28.75 24.05
N ASN A 477 -17.49 -28.00 23.65
CA ASN A 477 -17.33 -27.51 22.27
C ASN A 477 -18.55 -26.67 21.73
N ARG A 478 -19.36 -26.14 22.65
CA ARG A 478 -20.57 -25.38 22.33
C ARG A 478 -20.47 -23.92 22.69
N TYR A 479 -19.98 -23.64 23.90
CA TYR A 479 -19.89 -22.28 24.41
C TYR A 479 -18.42 -21.89 24.52
N LEU A 480 -18.06 -20.85 23.79
CA LEU A 480 -16.69 -20.38 23.65
C LEU A 480 -16.60 -18.98 24.26
N LEU A 481 -15.62 -18.77 25.12
CA LEU A 481 -15.33 -17.45 25.71
C LEU A 481 -13.85 -17.13 25.52
N ASN A 482 -13.56 -15.90 25.19
CA ASN A 482 -12.22 -15.34 25.05
C ASN A 482 -12.15 -14.05 25.85
N ALA A 483 -11.16 -13.91 26.71
CA ALA A 483 -10.89 -12.68 27.44
C ALA A 483 -9.40 -12.37 27.37
N SER A 484 -9.05 -11.15 27.04
CA SER A 484 -7.67 -10.69 27.02
C SER A 484 -7.53 -9.37 27.76
N TYR A 485 -6.44 -9.24 28.49
CA TYR A 485 -6.01 -8.02 29.15
C TYR A 485 -4.55 -7.75 28.79
N ARG A 486 -4.27 -6.51 28.45
CA ARG A 486 -2.92 -6.07 28.13
C ARG A 486 -2.64 -4.69 28.74
N ARG A 487 -1.45 -4.55 29.28
CA ARG A 487 -0.94 -3.25 29.75
C ARG A 487 0.31 -2.92 28.96
N ASP A 488 0.25 -1.85 28.20
CA ASP A 488 1.32 -1.40 27.31
C ASP A 488 1.95 -0.10 27.79
N GLY A 489 3.29 -0.06 27.72
CA GLY A 489 4.09 1.11 28.02
C GLY A 489 4.90 1.53 26.78
N SER A 490 4.99 2.85 26.54
CA SER A 490 5.74 3.42 25.42
C SER A 490 6.62 4.59 25.85
N SER A 491 7.85 4.60 25.34
CA SER A 491 8.78 5.72 25.54
C SER A 491 8.33 7.01 24.87
N VAL A 492 7.43 6.93 23.88
CA VAL A 492 6.87 8.08 23.15
C VAL A 492 6.15 9.05 24.09
N PHE A 493 5.42 8.50 25.09
CA PHE A 493 4.60 9.28 26.04
C PHE A 493 5.26 9.43 27.42
N LYS A 494 6.55 9.12 27.53
CA LYS A 494 7.26 9.15 28.84
C LYS A 494 7.23 10.53 29.50
N ARG A 495 7.43 11.60 28.71
CA ARG A 495 7.53 12.97 29.24
C ARG A 495 6.20 13.51 29.75
N THR A 496 5.08 13.09 29.17
CA THR A 496 3.73 13.54 29.55
C THR A 496 3.13 12.76 30.71
N GLY A 497 3.83 11.71 31.18
CA GLY A 497 3.33 10.84 32.26
C GLY A 497 2.36 9.76 31.79
N ASN A 498 1.91 9.79 30.54
CA ASN A 498 0.95 8.84 29.96
C ASN A 498 1.65 7.62 29.35
N THR A 499 2.77 7.19 29.95
CA THR A 499 3.61 6.08 29.48
C THR A 499 2.84 4.79 29.34
N TRP A 500 1.95 4.48 30.29
CA TRP A 500 1.23 3.21 30.40
C TRP A 500 -0.24 3.38 30.16
N ASP A 501 -0.86 2.44 29.39
CA ASP A 501 -2.31 2.33 29.24
C ASP A 501 -2.75 0.87 29.28
N ASN A 502 -4.06 0.63 29.51
CA ASN A 502 -4.65 -0.69 29.70
C ASN A 502 -5.67 -0.96 28.59
N PHE A 503 -5.55 -2.14 27.98
CA PHE A 503 -6.39 -2.57 26.88
C PHE A 503 -7.00 -3.93 27.19
N TYR A 504 -8.24 -4.13 26.79
CA TYR A 504 -8.96 -5.36 27.08
C TYR A 504 -9.92 -5.71 25.95
N SER A 505 -10.16 -7.03 25.81
CA SER A 505 -11.12 -7.53 24.85
C SER A 505 -11.84 -8.74 25.34
N PHE A 506 -13.07 -8.94 24.87
CA PHE A 506 -13.93 -10.08 25.16
C PHE A 506 -14.50 -10.62 23.85
N GLY A 507 -14.61 -11.93 23.76
CA GLY A 507 -15.26 -12.60 22.66
C GLY A 507 -16.12 -13.75 23.16
N ALA A 508 -17.25 -13.97 22.53
CA ALA A 508 -18.15 -15.08 22.81
C ALA A 508 -18.55 -15.81 21.54
N GLY A 509 -18.69 -17.11 21.62
CA GLY A 509 -19.16 -17.95 20.53
C GLY A 509 -20.14 -19.02 21.03
N TRP A 510 -21.16 -19.28 20.22
CA TRP A 510 -22.11 -20.36 20.47
C TRP A 510 -22.21 -21.25 19.23
N VAL A 511 -21.71 -22.48 19.37
CA VAL A 511 -21.78 -23.51 18.32
C VAL A 511 -23.15 -24.16 18.40
N MET A 512 -24.15 -23.57 17.76
CA MET A 512 -25.55 -24.00 17.78
C MET A 512 -25.75 -25.40 17.19
N SER A 513 -24.93 -25.76 16.18
CA SER A 513 -24.99 -27.10 15.55
C SER A 513 -24.73 -28.27 16.54
N GLU A 514 -24.04 -28.01 17.67
CA GLU A 514 -23.81 -29.02 18.71
C GLU A 514 -25.01 -29.17 19.65
N GLU A 515 -26.05 -28.35 19.55
CA GLU A 515 -27.22 -28.45 20.38
C GLU A 515 -28.16 -29.57 19.92
N ALA A 516 -28.85 -30.20 20.87
CA ALA A 516 -29.73 -31.36 20.61
C ALA A 516 -30.88 -31.03 19.63
N PHE A 517 -31.36 -29.79 19.62
CA PHE A 517 -32.42 -29.37 18.69
C PHE A 517 -31.93 -29.24 17.26
N MET A 518 -30.64 -28.91 17.02
CA MET A 518 -30.05 -28.80 15.69
C MET A 518 -29.67 -30.19 15.11
N LYS A 519 -29.39 -31.17 15.92
CA LYS A 519 -29.03 -32.53 15.48
C LYS A 519 -30.18 -33.32 14.80
N LYS A 520 -31.39 -32.73 14.76
CA LYS A 520 -32.56 -33.32 14.11
C LYS A 520 -32.71 -32.99 12.63
N GLN A 521 -31.90 -32.12 12.10
CA GLN A 521 -31.89 -31.69 10.71
C GLN A 521 -30.55 -32.03 10.05
N ASN A 522 -30.52 -32.14 8.69
CA ASN A 522 -29.36 -32.57 7.92
C ASN A 522 -28.93 -31.54 6.87
N VAL A 523 -29.38 -30.28 6.97
CA VAL A 523 -29.05 -29.22 6.00
C VAL A 523 -27.92 -28.33 6.51
N ILE A 524 -27.90 -28.05 7.81
CA ILE A 524 -26.89 -27.19 8.48
C ILE A 524 -25.92 -28.12 9.22
N ASP A 525 -24.73 -28.29 8.67
CA ASP A 525 -23.68 -29.12 9.25
C ASP A 525 -23.00 -28.43 10.42
N TYR A 526 -22.83 -27.12 10.29
CA TYR A 526 -22.18 -26.29 11.29
C TYR A 526 -22.83 -24.90 11.34
N LEU A 527 -23.09 -24.41 12.53
CA LEU A 527 -23.55 -23.05 12.78
C LEU A 527 -22.95 -22.55 14.08
N LYS A 528 -22.14 -21.48 13.97
CA LYS A 528 -21.55 -20.79 15.12
C LYS A 528 -21.96 -19.32 15.08
N LEU A 529 -22.67 -18.83 16.07
CA LEU A 529 -22.83 -17.41 16.34
C LEU A 529 -21.59 -16.92 17.06
N LYS A 530 -21.11 -15.73 16.71
CA LYS A 530 -19.91 -15.14 17.30
C LYS A 530 -20.05 -13.63 17.46
N GLY A 531 -19.40 -13.10 18.48
CA GLY A 531 -19.29 -11.66 18.69
C GLY A 531 -18.08 -11.34 19.54
N SER A 532 -17.51 -10.18 19.31
CA SER A 532 -16.36 -9.70 20.07
C SER A 532 -16.44 -8.18 20.26
N TRP A 533 -15.85 -7.71 21.36
CA TRP A 533 -15.70 -6.31 21.71
C TRP A 533 -14.36 -6.08 22.39
N GLY A 534 -13.75 -4.90 22.16
CA GLY A 534 -12.50 -4.57 22.82
C GLY A 534 -12.02 -3.16 22.54
N VAL A 535 -11.00 -2.80 23.30
CA VAL A 535 -10.29 -1.52 23.19
C VAL A 535 -8.82 -1.81 22.90
N LEU A 536 -8.28 -1.18 21.85
CA LEU A 536 -6.89 -1.29 21.42
C LEU A 536 -6.25 0.10 21.45
N GLY A 537 -4.96 0.17 21.79
CA GLY A 537 -4.22 1.42 21.74
C GLY A 537 -3.47 1.61 20.42
N SER A 538 -3.17 2.87 20.10
CA SER A 538 -2.23 3.24 19.05
C SER A 538 -1.27 4.30 19.58
N GLN A 539 0.01 4.15 19.25
CA GLN A 539 1.08 5.12 19.52
C GLN A 539 1.55 5.83 18.24
N ASN A 540 0.74 5.80 17.18
CA ASN A 540 1.13 6.39 15.90
C ASN A 540 1.00 7.91 15.95
N THR A 541 2.12 8.60 15.86
CA THR A 541 2.25 10.05 15.99
C THR A 541 2.49 10.74 14.64
N GLY A 542 2.08 10.11 13.53
CA GLY A 542 2.23 10.68 12.18
C GLY A 542 3.69 10.96 11.77
N GLY A 543 4.63 10.11 12.20
CA GLY A 543 6.07 10.26 11.88
C GLY A 543 6.88 11.04 12.91
N SER A 544 6.29 11.71 13.88
CA SER A 544 7.03 12.34 14.97
C SER A 544 7.52 11.30 15.98
N HIS A 545 8.82 11.05 16.04
CA HIS A 545 9.39 10.06 16.97
C HIS A 545 9.50 10.56 18.41
N TYR A 546 9.58 11.88 18.60
CA TYR A 546 9.67 12.56 19.90
C TYR A 546 8.62 13.69 20.00
N PRO A 547 7.33 13.37 20.00
CA PRO A 547 6.27 14.38 19.93
C PRO A 547 6.25 15.29 21.18
N ALA A 548 6.68 14.77 22.32
CA ALA A 548 6.72 15.49 23.59
C ALA A 548 8.07 16.21 23.85
N TYR A 549 9.01 16.22 22.90
CA TYR A 549 10.31 16.87 23.05
C TYR A 549 10.49 17.90 21.94
N PRO A 550 10.58 19.22 22.26
CA PRO A 550 10.91 20.22 21.27
C PRO A 550 12.43 20.21 21.01
N ASN A 551 12.79 20.44 19.76
CA ASN A 551 14.16 20.79 19.41
C ASN A 551 14.32 22.30 19.45
N ILE A 552 15.52 22.79 19.69
CA ILE A 552 15.86 24.19 19.50
C ILE A 552 16.37 24.35 18.08
N THR A 553 15.61 25.06 17.27
CA THR A 553 15.95 25.32 15.88
C THR A 553 16.11 26.83 15.64
N SER A 554 16.75 27.21 14.53
CA SER A 554 16.74 28.59 14.08
C SER A 554 15.33 28.97 13.65
N SER A 555 14.67 29.82 14.42
CA SER A 555 13.30 30.26 14.18
C SER A 555 13.24 31.78 14.22
N GLY A 556 12.88 32.37 13.06
CA GLY A 556 12.82 33.82 12.91
C GLY A 556 14.19 34.49 12.83
N SER A 557 14.19 35.74 12.50
CA SER A 557 15.36 36.62 12.49
C SER A 557 14.94 37.96 13.07
N ALA A 558 15.81 38.56 13.87
CA ALA A 558 15.62 39.92 14.38
C ALA A 558 16.67 40.84 13.75
N VAL A 559 16.29 42.07 13.44
CA VAL A 559 17.18 43.08 12.93
C VAL A 559 17.65 43.94 14.10
N PHE A 560 18.96 43.97 14.34
CA PHE A 560 19.59 44.86 15.31
C PHE A 560 20.57 45.81 14.59
N GLY A 561 20.16 47.04 14.40
CA GLY A 561 20.87 47.96 13.53
C GLY A 561 20.82 47.45 12.08
N ASP A 562 21.98 47.33 11.43
CA ASP A 562 22.14 46.83 10.06
C ASP A 562 22.37 45.32 10.00
N ASN A 563 22.30 44.58 11.12
CA ASN A 563 22.58 43.17 11.18
C ASN A 563 21.30 42.32 11.36
N VAL A 564 21.14 41.33 10.53
CA VAL A 564 20.11 40.30 10.70
C VAL A 564 20.68 39.19 11.57
N ILE A 565 20.12 39.01 12.77
CA ILE A 565 20.54 37.97 13.72
C ILE A 565 19.50 36.87 13.73
N ALA A 566 19.92 35.65 13.46
CA ALA A 566 19.03 34.47 13.51
C ALA A 566 18.66 34.17 14.97
N GLY A 567 17.37 34.15 15.25
CA GLY A 567 16.80 33.72 16.51
C GLY A 567 16.83 32.21 16.65
N LYS A 568 16.82 31.72 17.90
CA LYS A 568 16.62 30.29 18.20
C LYS A 568 15.43 30.14 19.13
N GLY A 569 14.59 29.15 18.81
CA GLY A 569 13.39 28.85 19.58
C GLY A 569 13.00 27.37 19.47
N PRO A 570 12.02 26.92 20.26
CA PRO A 570 11.49 25.57 20.14
C PRO A 570 10.82 25.38 18.77
N ASP A 571 11.07 24.22 18.16
CA ASP A 571 10.49 23.85 16.86
C ASP A 571 8.97 23.61 16.93
N LYS A 572 8.42 23.34 18.13
CA LYS A 572 7.00 23.04 18.34
C LYS A 572 6.56 23.31 19.79
N LEU A 573 5.28 23.57 19.94
CA LEU A 573 4.62 23.52 21.24
C LEU A 573 4.42 22.05 21.68
N ILE A 574 4.27 21.83 22.99
CA ILE A 574 4.05 20.51 23.56
C ILE A 574 2.74 20.49 24.33
N SER A 575 1.93 19.48 24.09
CA SER A 575 0.80 19.16 24.93
C SER A 575 1.25 18.37 26.18
N GLN A 576 0.82 18.80 27.35
CA GLN A 576 1.06 18.10 28.61
C GLN A 576 0.20 16.83 28.73
N THR A 577 -0.89 16.76 27.97
CA THR A 577 -1.88 15.66 28.02
C THR A 577 -1.69 14.64 26.92
N LEU A 578 -0.65 14.77 26.08
CA LEU A 578 -0.39 13.86 24.96
C LEU A 578 -0.32 12.41 25.46
N GLY A 579 -1.11 11.53 24.84
CA GLY A 579 -1.22 10.13 25.22
C GLY A 579 -1.66 9.25 24.05
N TRP A 580 -2.21 8.11 24.37
CA TRP A 580 -2.60 7.07 23.43
C TRP A 580 -3.86 7.43 22.65
N GLU A 581 -3.92 7.09 21.35
CA GLU A 581 -5.17 6.92 20.63
C GLU A 581 -5.82 5.62 21.07
N ARG A 582 -7.15 5.58 21.20
CA ARG A 582 -7.91 4.41 21.62
C ARG A 582 -8.92 3.99 20.55
N ASN A 583 -8.81 2.74 20.11
CA ASN A 583 -9.70 2.15 19.14
C ASN A 583 -10.70 1.23 19.83
N TYR A 584 -11.96 1.65 19.89
CA TYR A 584 -13.11 0.88 20.38
C TYR A 584 -13.72 0.11 19.21
N SER A 585 -13.75 -1.19 19.29
CA SER A 585 -14.24 -2.02 18.20
C SER A 585 -15.15 -3.11 18.71
N TRP A 586 -16.22 -3.41 17.95
CA TRP A 586 -17.05 -4.57 18.18
C TRP A 586 -17.51 -5.16 16.84
N GLU A 587 -17.81 -6.46 16.86
CA GLU A 587 -18.39 -7.16 15.72
C GLU A 587 -19.35 -8.25 16.19
N VAL A 588 -20.30 -8.58 15.31
CA VAL A 588 -21.21 -9.70 15.45
C VAL A 588 -21.39 -10.39 14.10
N GLY A 589 -21.44 -11.70 14.11
CA GLY A 589 -21.60 -12.48 12.89
C GLY A 589 -21.87 -13.95 13.17
N PHE A 590 -21.89 -14.75 12.11
CA PHE A 590 -21.96 -16.20 12.24
C PHE A 590 -21.12 -16.88 11.17
N ASP A 591 -20.73 -18.13 11.45
CA ASP A 591 -20.13 -19.05 10.48
C ASP A 591 -21.09 -20.20 10.28
N MET A 592 -21.46 -20.49 9.03
CA MET A 592 -22.43 -21.53 8.67
C MET A 592 -21.88 -22.40 7.54
N HIS A 593 -21.96 -23.72 7.74
CA HIS A 593 -21.69 -24.71 6.69
C HIS A 593 -22.97 -25.51 6.42
N LEU A 594 -23.25 -25.75 5.15
CA LEU A 594 -24.47 -26.39 4.67
C LEU A 594 -24.13 -27.50 3.68
N LEU A 595 -25.02 -28.50 3.60
CA LEU A 595 -25.03 -29.54 2.57
C LEU A 595 -23.72 -30.34 2.54
N ASP A 596 -23.34 -30.93 3.66
CA ASP A 596 -22.08 -31.66 3.87
C ASP A 596 -20.84 -30.81 3.62
N GLY A 597 -20.88 -29.54 4.08
CA GLY A 597 -19.76 -28.58 4.00
C GLY A 597 -19.56 -27.97 2.62
N ARG A 598 -20.39 -28.32 1.61
CA ARG A 598 -20.25 -27.79 0.24
C ARG A 598 -20.46 -26.28 0.15
N MET A 599 -21.33 -25.72 0.96
CA MET A 599 -21.60 -24.29 1.05
C MET A 599 -21.16 -23.74 2.39
N GLN A 600 -20.39 -22.65 2.36
CA GLN A 600 -19.95 -21.93 3.56
C GLN A 600 -20.34 -20.48 3.42
N ILE A 601 -20.87 -19.89 4.49
CA ILE A 601 -21.32 -18.48 4.54
C ILE A 601 -20.87 -17.88 5.87
N SER A 602 -20.23 -16.73 5.83
CA SER A 602 -19.72 -15.99 6.99
C SER A 602 -20.02 -14.50 6.87
N PRO A 603 -21.20 -14.02 7.26
CA PRO A 603 -21.50 -12.61 7.38
C PRO A 603 -21.01 -12.06 8.72
N VAL A 604 -20.52 -10.81 8.70
CA VAL A 604 -20.08 -10.08 9.88
C VAL A 604 -20.49 -8.61 9.73
N TYR A 605 -21.08 -8.05 10.77
CA TYR A 605 -21.23 -6.60 10.90
C TYR A 605 -20.23 -6.09 11.93
N TYR A 606 -19.55 -4.99 11.60
CA TYR A 606 -18.53 -4.40 12.47
C TYR A 606 -18.75 -2.89 12.68
N ASN A 607 -18.30 -2.41 13.83
CA ASN A 607 -18.18 -0.99 14.12
C ASN A 607 -16.85 -0.76 14.84
N LYS A 608 -16.09 0.20 14.37
CA LYS A 608 -14.77 0.55 14.84
C LYS A 608 -14.66 2.05 14.97
N THR A 609 -14.42 2.54 16.19
CA THR A 609 -14.34 3.96 16.51
C THR A 609 -13.00 4.26 17.16
N THR A 610 -12.20 5.10 16.52
CA THR A 610 -10.95 5.61 17.11
C THR A 610 -11.21 6.94 17.78
N LYS A 611 -10.95 7.01 19.06
CA LYS A 611 -11.05 8.19 19.91
C LYS A 611 -9.68 8.71 20.31
N ASP A 612 -9.65 9.93 20.79
CA ASP A 612 -8.41 10.58 21.25
C ASP A 612 -7.36 10.64 20.11
N LEU A 613 -7.81 10.91 18.88
CA LEU A 613 -6.93 11.03 17.71
C LEU A 613 -5.85 12.07 17.95
N LEU A 614 -4.63 11.72 17.56
CA LEU A 614 -3.49 12.64 17.64
C LEU A 614 -3.52 13.63 16.48
N THR A 615 -4.02 14.82 16.72
CA THR A 615 -4.14 15.92 15.75
C THR A 615 -3.20 17.07 16.10
N SER A 616 -2.71 17.78 15.07
CA SER A 616 -1.97 19.03 15.26
C SER A 616 -2.97 20.16 15.47
N VAL A 617 -2.95 20.75 16.66
CA VAL A 617 -3.82 21.89 17.00
C VAL A 617 -3.10 23.18 16.60
N PRO A 618 -3.68 24.04 15.74
CA PRO A 618 -3.06 25.28 15.34
C PRO A 618 -2.64 26.12 16.54
N GLY A 619 -1.39 26.56 16.54
CA GLY A 619 -0.85 27.41 17.61
C GLY A 619 -1.37 28.85 17.48
N LEU A 620 -1.61 29.51 18.58
CA LEU A 620 -1.78 30.96 18.60
C LEU A 620 -0.46 31.66 18.29
N SER A 621 -0.49 32.73 17.54
CA SER A 621 0.68 33.60 17.30
C SER A 621 1.79 32.94 16.43
N GLY A 622 1.46 32.17 15.42
CA GLY A 622 2.45 31.65 14.45
C GLY A 622 3.39 30.58 14.98
N THR A 623 3.11 30.00 16.15
CA THR A 623 3.90 28.88 16.68
C THR A 623 3.55 27.56 16.00
N VAL A 624 4.54 26.65 15.91
CA VAL A 624 4.29 25.31 15.36
C VAL A 624 3.28 24.57 16.24
N PRO A 625 2.27 23.94 15.65
CA PRO A 625 1.17 23.30 16.36
C PRO A 625 1.64 22.19 17.32
N ALA A 626 0.99 22.10 18.47
CA ALA A 626 1.16 20.97 19.38
C ALA A 626 0.33 19.77 18.91
N LEU A 627 0.90 18.57 18.99
CA LEU A 627 0.14 17.34 18.82
C LEU A 627 -0.68 17.08 20.07
N GLN A 628 -1.99 16.89 19.95
CA GLN A 628 -2.93 16.68 21.04
C GLN A 628 -3.91 15.55 20.73
N ASN A 629 -4.44 14.94 21.79
CA ASN A 629 -5.47 13.92 21.70
C ASN A 629 -6.85 14.62 21.55
N THR A 630 -7.31 14.76 20.30
CA THR A 630 -8.57 15.43 19.98
C THR A 630 -9.20 14.76 18.76
N GLY A 631 -10.48 14.52 18.77
CA GLY A 631 -11.20 14.01 17.63
C GLY A 631 -11.51 12.52 17.68
N GLU A 632 -12.45 12.13 16.84
CA GLU A 632 -13.00 10.79 16.74
C GLU A 632 -13.33 10.45 15.29
N ILE A 633 -12.91 9.25 14.82
CA ILE A 633 -13.24 8.68 13.51
C ILE A 633 -13.95 7.36 13.71
N ARG A 634 -15.02 7.13 12.96
CA ARG A 634 -15.80 5.89 12.98
C ARG A 634 -15.78 5.22 11.60
N ASN A 635 -15.56 3.89 11.62
CA ASN A 635 -15.77 3.02 10.47
C ASN A 635 -16.76 1.92 10.84
N ARG A 636 -17.77 1.72 10.02
CA ARG A 636 -18.74 0.63 10.18
C ARG A 636 -19.05 0.00 8.83
N GLY A 637 -19.46 -1.26 8.85
CA GLY A 637 -19.77 -1.93 7.61
C GLY A 637 -20.18 -3.37 7.79
N PHE A 638 -20.54 -3.97 6.67
CA PHE A 638 -20.95 -5.35 6.55
C PHE A 638 -19.94 -6.10 5.68
N GLU A 639 -19.50 -7.25 6.14
CA GLU A 639 -18.65 -8.19 5.42
C GLU A 639 -19.41 -9.48 5.15
N LEU A 640 -19.30 -10.00 3.94
CA LEU A 640 -19.84 -11.31 3.57
C LEU A 640 -18.74 -12.10 2.86
N ALA A 641 -18.49 -13.32 3.32
CA ALA A 641 -17.73 -14.31 2.57
C ALA A 641 -18.63 -15.52 2.34
N ALA A 642 -18.69 -15.99 1.11
CA ALA A 642 -19.46 -17.17 0.73
C ALA A 642 -18.63 -18.04 -0.22
N SER A 643 -18.72 -19.36 -0.07
CA SER A 643 -18.06 -20.30 -0.96
C SER A 643 -18.92 -21.53 -1.19
N TRP A 644 -18.78 -22.09 -2.37
CA TRP A 644 -19.36 -23.35 -2.78
C TRP A 644 -18.28 -24.21 -3.40
N SER A 645 -18.18 -25.48 -2.99
CA SER A 645 -17.28 -26.46 -3.61
C SER A 645 -17.98 -27.79 -3.74
N ASP A 646 -17.84 -28.44 -4.92
CA ASP A 646 -18.45 -29.74 -5.18
C ASP A 646 -17.70 -30.51 -6.28
N LYS A 647 -18.13 -31.77 -6.51
CA LYS A 647 -17.58 -32.65 -7.54
C LYS A 647 -18.71 -33.15 -8.45
N ILE A 648 -18.40 -33.28 -9.74
CA ILE A 648 -19.30 -33.92 -10.70
C ILE A 648 -18.60 -35.19 -11.20
N GLY A 649 -19.09 -36.33 -10.74
CA GLY A 649 -18.44 -37.64 -10.98
C GLY A 649 -17.02 -37.68 -10.38
N GLU A 650 -16.15 -38.51 -10.96
CA GLU A 650 -14.77 -38.69 -10.44
C GLU A 650 -13.77 -37.67 -11.00
N ASN A 651 -14.05 -37.02 -12.11
CA ASN A 651 -13.07 -36.26 -12.88
C ASN A 651 -13.21 -34.74 -12.72
N TRP A 652 -14.41 -34.23 -12.42
CA TRP A 652 -14.66 -32.80 -12.32
C TRP A 652 -14.74 -32.34 -10.87
N ARG A 653 -14.07 -31.25 -10.58
CA ARG A 653 -14.12 -30.51 -9.32
C ARG A 653 -14.39 -29.06 -9.65
N TYR A 654 -15.24 -28.40 -8.90
CA TYR A 654 -15.44 -26.96 -9.06
C TYR A 654 -15.62 -26.29 -7.69
N GLY A 655 -15.17 -25.06 -7.61
CA GLY A 655 -15.34 -24.20 -6.46
C GLY A 655 -15.61 -22.78 -6.93
N VAL A 656 -16.50 -22.10 -6.23
CA VAL A 656 -16.82 -20.70 -6.43
C VAL A 656 -16.74 -20.01 -5.09
N SER A 657 -16.09 -18.88 -5.00
CA SER A 657 -16.09 -18.06 -3.80
C SER A 657 -16.36 -16.60 -4.13
N ALA A 658 -17.07 -15.94 -3.23
CA ALA A 658 -17.39 -14.52 -3.34
C ALA A 658 -17.19 -13.83 -2.01
N ASN A 659 -16.78 -12.57 -2.04
CA ASN A 659 -16.74 -11.70 -0.87
C ASN A 659 -17.28 -10.32 -1.20
N LEU A 660 -17.84 -9.67 -0.20
CA LEU A 660 -18.39 -8.32 -0.26
C LEU A 660 -18.02 -7.59 1.03
N THR A 661 -17.66 -6.31 0.92
CA THR A 661 -17.42 -5.45 2.07
C THR A 661 -18.02 -4.09 1.81
N THR A 662 -18.91 -3.63 2.67
CA THR A 662 -19.37 -2.24 2.69
C THR A 662 -18.53 -1.43 3.66
N ILE A 663 -18.30 -0.15 3.36
CA ILE A 663 -17.48 0.75 4.17
C ILE A 663 -18.21 2.07 4.32
N ASP A 664 -18.50 2.44 5.56
CA ASP A 664 -19.05 3.74 5.93
C ASP A 664 -18.06 4.40 6.91
N ASN A 665 -17.37 5.43 6.44
CA ASN A 665 -16.36 6.18 7.18
C ASN A 665 -16.86 7.58 7.52
N GLU A 666 -16.73 8.00 8.78
CA GLU A 666 -17.16 9.31 9.26
C GLU A 666 -16.17 9.86 10.27
N VAL A 667 -15.81 11.12 10.10
CA VAL A 667 -15.13 11.93 11.11
C VAL A 667 -16.21 12.45 12.08
N VAL A 668 -16.31 11.86 13.26
CA VAL A 668 -17.37 12.13 14.24
C VAL A 668 -17.14 13.45 14.94
N SER A 669 -15.88 13.75 15.27
CA SER A 669 -15.50 15.02 15.89
C SER A 669 -14.05 15.37 15.61
N LEU A 670 -13.74 16.66 15.64
CA LEU A 670 -12.39 17.22 15.64
C LEU A 670 -12.28 18.20 16.82
N ILE A 671 -11.26 19.07 16.77
CA ILE A 671 -11.03 20.12 17.78
C ILE A 671 -12.23 21.05 17.94
N SER A 672 -12.87 21.41 16.83
CA SER A 672 -14.11 22.17 16.75
C SER A 672 -14.81 21.86 15.42
N LYS A 673 -16.10 22.18 15.31
CA LYS A 673 -16.88 21.98 14.08
C LYS A 673 -16.33 22.73 12.87
N ASP A 674 -15.76 23.91 13.10
CA ASP A 674 -15.23 24.75 12.03
C ASP A 674 -13.77 24.37 11.67
N TYR A 675 -13.16 23.46 12.44
CA TYR A 675 -11.79 23.03 12.17
C TYR A 675 -11.74 21.95 11.09
N SER A 676 -10.86 22.16 10.13
CA SER A 676 -10.60 21.19 9.06
C SER A 676 -9.12 20.98 8.87
N ILE A 677 -8.71 19.73 8.63
CA ILE A 677 -7.37 19.41 8.16
C ILE A 677 -7.41 19.47 6.63
N ILE A 678 -6.58 20.33 6.05
CA ILE A 678 -6.53 20.58 4.62
C ILE A 678 -5.26 19.94 4.03
N ASN A 679 -5.43 19.13 3.00
CA ASN A 679 -4.33 18.52 2.27
C ASN A 679 -4.63 18.58 0.76
N GLY A 680 -4.22 19.69 0.10
CA GLY A 680 -4.59 19.97 -1.28
C GLY A 680 -6.11 20.09 -1.44
N VAL A 681 -6.68 19.30 -2.35
CA VAL A 681 -8.13 19.23 -2.57
C VAL A 681 -8.85 18.43 -1.49
N SER A 682 -8.12 17.58 -0.76
CA SER A 682 -8.70 16.71 0.27
C SER A 682 -8.90 17.45 1.58
N ARG A 683 -9.98 17.11 2.29
CA ARG A 683 -10.29 17.62 3.62
C ARG A 683 -10.63 16.51 4.61
N VAL A 684 -10.40 16.80 5.88
CA VAL A 684 -10.91 16.04 7.02
C VAL A 684 -11.71 17.03 7.87
N SER A 685 -13.03 16.85 7.93
CA SER A 685 -13.96 17.73 8.66
C SER A 685 -15.02 16.91 9.35
N GLU A 686 -15.55 17.42 10.48
CA GLU A 686 -16.61 16.77 11.25
C GLU A 686 -17.87 16.55 10.38
N GLY A 687 -18.43 15.33 10.44
CA GLY A 687 -19.63 14.91 9.70
C GLY A 687 -19.37 14.39 8.28
N TYR A 688 -18.13 14.37 7.83
CA TYR A 688 -17.74 13.91 6.48
C TYR A 688 -16.81 12.69 6.53
N PRO A 689 -16.69 11.92 5.44
CA PRO A 689 -15.65 10.91 5.31
C PRO A 689 -14.24 11.53 5.36
N ILE A 690 -13.26 10.78 5.86
CA ILE A 690 -11.87 11.24 5.87
C ILE A 690 -11.34 11.42 4.45
N GLY A 691 -10.68 12.55 4.16
CA GLY A 691 -10.03 12.80 2.88
C GLY A 691 -10.99 13.08 1.71
N TYR A 692 -12.23 13.47 1.98
CA TYR A 692 -13.19 13.85 0.94
C TYR A 692 -12.69 15.05 0.12
N PHE A 693 -13.10 15.13 -1.14
CA PHE A 693 -12.73 16.24 -2.02
C PHE A 693 -13.63 17.43 -1.77
N TYR A 694 -13.02 18.61 -1.68
CA TYR A 694 -13.70 19.85 -1.34
C TYR A 694 -13.46 20.92 -2.39
N GLY A 695 -14.52 21.48 -2.91
CA GLY A 695 -14.48 22.50 -3.97
C GLY A 695 -15.86 22.94 -4.40
N TYR A 696 -15.94 23.47 -5.62
CA TYR A 696 -17.18 23.97 -6.20
C TYR A 696 -17.91 22.89 -6.99
N LYS A 697 -19.24 22.87 -6.89
CA LYS A 697 -20.06 22.08 -7.83
C LYS A 697 -20.21 22.81 -9.14
N VAL A 698 -19.91 22.15 -10.25
CA VAL A 698 -20.09 22.68 -11.59
C VAL A 698 -21.53 22.50 -12.03
N ALA A 699 -22.18 23.55 -12.44
CA ALA A 699 -23.54 23.57 -13.02
C ALA A 699 -23.53 23.53 -14.55
N GLY A 700 -22.39 23.84 -15.17
CA GLY A 700 -22.20 23.88 -16.61
C GLY A 700 -21.09 24.82 -17.02
N VAL A 701 -21.20 25.36 -18.21
CA VAL A 701 -20.30 26.38 -18.80
C VAL A 701 -21.13 27.57 -19.21
N TYR A 702 -20.66 28.80 -18.88
CA TYR A 702 -21.34 30.02 -19.32
C TYR A 702 -21.36 30.11 -20.85
N GLN A 703 -22.56 30.21 -21.45
CA GLN A 703 -22.71 30.11 -22.88
C GLN A 703 -22.51 31.45 -23.59
N ASN A 704 -22.97 32.55 -22.99
CA ASN A 704 -22.91 33.92 -23.52
C ASN A 704 -23.02 34.94 -22.37
N GLU A 705 -22.92 36.24 -22.70
CA GLU A 705 -23.02 37.32 -21.72
C GLU A 705 -24.37 37.35 -20.99
N THR A 706 -25.46 37.08 -21.69
CA THR A 706 -26.79 37.01 -21.08
C THR A 706 -26.90 35.89 -20.03
N ASP A 707 -26.25 34.75 -20.28
CA ASP A 707 -26.19 33.66 -19.28
C ASP A 707 -25.42 34.12 -18.05
N ILE A 708 -24.36 34.92 -18.18
CA ILE A 708 -23.61 35.50 -17.06
C ILE A 708 -24.48 36.49 -16.30
N GLU A 709 -25.15 37.41 -16.99
CA GLU A 709 -25.99 38.45 -16.40
C GLU A 709 -27.19 37.87 -15.62
N THR A 710 -27.76 36.77 -16.09
CA THR A 710 -28.92 36.13 -15.48
C THR A 710 -28.56 35.09 -14.41
N SER A 711 -27.27 34.77 -14.26
CA SER A 711 -26.78 33.85 -13.23
C SER A 711 -26.41 34.57 -11.94
N ALA A 712 -26.22 33.81 -10.83
CA ALA A 712 -25.69 34.35 -9.60
C ALA A 712 -24.29 34.98 -9.83
N PRO A 713 -24.06 36.23 -9.40
CA PRO A 713 -22.77 36.91 -9.56
C PRO A 713 -21.62 36.11 -8.96
N ASN A 714 -20.54 35.95 -9.71
CA ASN A 714 -19.36 35.21 -9.28
C ASN A 714 -18.34 36.14 -8.61
N GLN A 715 -18.12 35.94 -7.29
CA GLN A 715 -17.12 36.68 -6.51
C GLN A 715 -15.76 35.93 -6.42
N VAL A 716 -15.68 34.69 -6.88
CA VAL A 716 -14.43 33.91 -6.89
C VAL A 716 -13.47 34.45 -7.93
N ALA A 717 -13.96 34.73 -9.13
CA ALA A 717 -13.17 35.29 -10.23
C ALA A 717 -14.07 36.05 -11.23
N SER A 718 -13.47 36.90 -12.03
CA SER A 718 -14.16 37.49 -13.19
C SER A 718 -14.43 36.40 -14.24
N VAL A 719 -15.68 36.22 -14.62
CA VAL A 719 -16.13 35.20 -15.57
C VAL A 719 -16.41 35.78 -16.96
N LYS A 720 -16.25 34.92 -17.98
CA LYS A 720 -16.57 35.20 -19.38
C LYS A 720 -17.29 34.00 -20.00
N PRO A 721 -17.93 34.16 -21.17
CA PRO A 721 -18.42 33.02 -21.91
C PRO A 721 -17.33 31.94 -22.12
N GLY A 722 -17.67 30.67 -21.91
CA GLY A 722 -16.76 29.54 -21.95
C GLY A 722 -16.17 29.16 -20.61
N ASP A 723 -16.30 29.94 -19.55
CA ASP A 723 -15.84 29.58 -18.22
C ASP A 723 -16.77 28.59 -17.51
N LEU A 724 -16.22 27.84 -16.57
CA LEU A 724 -17.02 26.96 -15.69
C LEU A 724 -18.01 27.79 -14.88
N LYS A 725 -19.25 27.37 -14.86
CA LYS A 725 -20.35 27.93 -14.08
C LYS A 725 -20.54 27.10 -12.81
N PHE A 726 -20.31 27.72 -11.67
CA PHE A 726 -20.50 27.06 -10.38
C PHE A 726 -21.94 27.20 -9.89
N ALA A 727 -22.37 26.24 -9.07
CA ALA A 727 -23.67 26.24 -8.43
C ALA A 727 -23.63 27.06 -7.14
N ASP A 728 -24.66 27.88 -6.90
CA ASP A 728 -24.95 28.50 -5.63
C ASP A 728 -25.51 27.39 -4.69
N VAL A 729 -24.64 26.85 -3.83
CA VAL A 729 -24.97 25.70 -2.97
C VAL A 729 -25.67 26.15 -1.68
N ASN A 730 -25.32 27.33 -1.19
CA ASN A 730 -25.87 27.88 0.05
C ASN A 730 -27.18 28.66 -0.19
N GLY A 731 -27.50 29.00 -1.44
CA GLY A 731 -28.72 29.70 -1.86
C GLY A 731 -28.74 31.18 -1.50
N ASP A 732 -27.58 31.84 -1.32
CA ASP A 732 -27.50 33.26 -0.97
C ASP A 732 -27.53 34.20 -2.20
N GLY A 733 -27.57 33.62 -3.40
CA GLY A 733 -27.65 34.33 -4.68
C GLY A 733 -26.30 34.83 -5.19
N ILE A 734 -25.19 34.42 -4.61
CA ILE A 734 -23.82 34.84 -4.96
C ILE A 734 -22.89 33.63 -4.95
N ILE A 735 -22.09 33.44 -5.97
CA ILE A 735 -21.03 32.42 -5.97
C ILE A 735 -19.80 32.94 -5.22
N SER A 736 -19.47 32.34 -4.12
CA SER A 736 -18.38 32.72 -3.22
C SER A 736 -17.65 31.52 -2.64
N GLU A 737 -16.67 31.73 -1.76
CA GLU A 737 -16.02 30.63 -1.02
C GLU A 737 -16.98 29.80 -0.13
N LYS A 738 -18.15 30.37 0.19
CA LYS A 738 -19.17 29.68 0.99
C LYS A 738 -19.92 28.61 0.20
N ASP A 739 -19.79 28.59 -1.13
CA ASP A 739 -20.39 27.57 -2.02
C ASP A 739 -19.49 26.36 -2.21
N ARG A 740 -18.29 26.38 -1.63
CA ARG A 740 -17.46 25.20 -1.60
C ARG A 740 -18.08 24.14 -0.70
N THR A 741 -18.14 22.93 -1.20
CA THR A 741 -18.77 21.79 -0.52
C THR A 741 -18.01 20.51 -0.81
N MET A 742 -18.47 19.38 -0.30
CA MET A 742 -18.01 18.07 -0.71
C MET A 742 -18.37 17.86 -2.19
N ILE A 743 -17.35 17.64 -3.01
CA ILE A 743 -17.49 17.39 -4.45
C ILE A 743 -17.18 15.96 -4.85
N GLY A 744 -16.64 15.16 -3.93
CA GLY A 744 -16.37 13.74 -4.16
C GLY A 744 -15.85 13.01 -2.92
N ASN A 745 -15.96 11.67 -2.94
CA ASN A 745 -15.55 10.78 -1.87
C ASN A 745 -14.63 9.67 -2.41
N PRO A 746 -13.36 9.60 -2.00
CA PRO A 746 -12.46 8.53 -2.43
C PRO A 746 -12.70 7.19 -1.71
N THR A 747 -13.50 7.17 -0.62
CA THR A 747 -13.86 5.95 0.09
C THR A 747 -14.98 5.21 -0.67
N PRO A 748 -14.79 3.94 -1.05
CA PRO A 748 -15.83 3.20 -1.76
C PRO A 748 -17.02 2.86 -0.87
N ASP A 749 -18.21 2.79 -1.46
CA ASP A 749 -19.40 2.24 -0.82
C ASP A 749 -19.23 0.76 -0.51
N PHE A 750 -18.70 0.00 -1.50
CA PHE A 750 -18.36 -1.40 -1.29
C PHE A 750 -17.25 -1.89 -2.21
N THR A 751 -16.56 -2.92 -1.76
CA THR A 751 -15.59 -3.70 -2.52
C THR A 751 -16.07 -5.15 -2.61
N TYR A 752 -15.77 -5.82 -3.71
CA TYR A 752 -16.18 -7.21 -3.92
C TYR A 752 -15.12 -8.01 -4.66
N GLY A 753 -15.12 -9.31 -4.41
CA GLY A 753 -14.27 -10.26 -5.10
C GLY A 753 -15.03 -11.53 -5.44
N PHE A 754 -14.64 -12.18 -6.53
CA PHE A 754 -15.23 -13.41 -7.00
C PHE A 754 -14.15 -14.32 -7.59
N SER A 755 -14.12 -15.58 -7.19
CA SER A 755 -13.14 -16.56 -7.69
C SER A 755 -13.84 -17.82 -8.14
N VAL A 756 -13.39 -18.37 -9.27
CA VAL A 756 -13.83 -19.65 -9.84
C VAL A 756 -12.63 -20.57 -9.97
N ASN A 757 -12.73 -21.76 -9.41
CA ASN A 757 -11.72 -22.81 -9.51
C ASN A 757 -12.36 -24.06 -10.16
N LEU A 758 -11.78 -24.53 -11.24
CA LEU A 758 -12.23 -25.70 -11.98
C LEU A 758 -11.09 -26.71 -12.07
N GLY A 759 -11.39 -27.96 -11.80
CA GLY A 759 -10.43 -29.07 -11.98
C GLY A 759 -11.04 -30.15 -12.87
N TYR A 760 -10.30 -30.57 -13.89
CA TYR A 760 -10.64 -31.73 -14.71
C TYR A 760 -9.48 -32.67 -14.82
N LYS A 761 -9.57 -33.84 -14.15
CA LYS A 761 -8.45 -34.78 -14.03
C LYS A 761 -7.21 -34.05 -13.51
N ASN A 762 -6.19 -33.92 -14.34
CA ASN A 762 -4.89 -33.31 -14.02
C ASN A 762 -4.81 -31.82 -14.38
N PHE A 763 -5.84 -31.26 -15.02
CA PHE A 763 -5.92 -29.84 -15.31
C PHE A 763 -6.61 -29.07 -14.18
N ASP A 764 -6.12 -27.89 -13.89
CA ASP A 764 -6.73 -26.92 -12.99
C ASP A 764 -6.81 -25.53 -13.65
N LEU A 765 -7.94 -24.86 -13.51
CA LEU A 765 -8.17 -23.50 -13.95
C LEU A 765 -8.65 -22.66 -12.77
N SER A 766 -8.03 -21.52 -12.55
CA SER A 766 -8.43 -20.53 -11.56
C SER A 766 -8.65 -19.17 -12.21
N VAL A 767 -9.77 -18.54 -11.90
CA VAL A 767 -10.08 -17.18 -12.36
C VAL A 767 -10.48 -16.34 -11.16
N ASP A 768 -9.75 -15.26 -10.90
CA ASP A 768 -10.04 -14.28 -9.85
C ASP A 768 -10.50 -12.96 -10.46
N MET A 769 -11.56 -12.41 -9.94
CA MET A 769 -12.15 -11.15 -10.33
C MET A 769 -12.36 -10.27 -9.11
N MET A 770 -12.30 -8.96 -9.29
CA MET A 770 -12.55 -8.00 -8.22
C MET A 770 -13.14 -6.70 -8.75
N GLY A 771 -13.76 -5.96 -7.88
CA GLY A 771 -14.22 -4.62 -8.19
C GLY A 771 -14.38 -3.74 -6.96
N VAL A 772 -14.48 -2.46 -7.24
CA VAL A 772 -14.73 -1.38 -6.29
C VAL A 772 -15.88 -0.56 -6.84
N TYR A 773 -16.78 -0.09 -6.00
CA TYR A 773 -17.93 0.69 -6.41
C TYR A 773 -18.17 1.86 -5.46
N GLY A 774 -18.56 3.01 -6.04
CA GLY A 774 -19.01 4.19 -5.32
C GLY A 774 -17.89 5.11 -4.83
N ASN A 775 -16.61 4.81 -5.14
CA ASN A 775 -15.54 5.77 -4.91
C ASN A 775 -15.36 6.73 -6.08
N GLU A 776 -14.81 7.90 -5.79
CA GLU A 776 -14.47 8.91 -6.77
C GLU A 776 -12.97 9.20 -6.76
N VAL A 777 -12.44 9.64 -7.89
CA VAL A 777 -11.03 9.98 -8.12
C VAL A 777 -10.95 11.43 -8.56
N TYR A 778 -10.08 12.20 -7.94
CA TYR A 778 -9.79 13.58 -8.36
C TYR A 778 -8.65 13.57 -9.38
N ARG A 779 -8.95 13.96 -10.63
CA ARG A 779 -7.98 14.08 -11.72
C ARG A 779 -7.13 15.32 -11.53
N ASN A 780 -5.89 15.15 -11.12
CA ASN A 780 -4.96 16.25 -10.84
C ASN A 780 -3.81 16.34 -11.85
N TRP A 781 -3.66 15.36 -12.74
CA TRP A 781 -2.53 15.30 -13.66
C TRP A 781 -2.64 16.28 -14.83
N ASP A 782 -3.84 16.73 -15.21
CA ASP A 782 -4.10 17.72 -16.26
C ASP A 782 -4.57 19.09 -15.74
N SER A 783 -4.63 19.27 -14.43
CA SER A 783 -5.01 20.52 -13.79
C SER A 783 -3.78 21.41 -13.54
N SER A 784 -3.42 22.27 -14.48
CA SER A 784 -2.30 23.20 -14.28
C SER A 784 -2.57 24.59 -14.86
N ALA A 785 -2.39 25.60 -14.01
CA ALA A 785 -2.54 27.00 -14.35
C ALA A 785 -1.39 27.57 -15.17
N TYR A 786 -0.19 27.01 -15.02
CA TYR A 786 1.04 27.67 -15.45
C TYR A 786 1.73 27.00 -16.62
N ALA A 787 1.51 25.70 -16.82
CA ALA A 787 2.19 24.96 -17.86
C ALA A 787 1.27 24.69 -19.04
N GLN A 788 1.81 24.93 -20.23
CA GLN A 788 1.16 24.60 -21.49
C GLN A 788 1.49 23.15 -21.81
N PHE A 789 0.70 22.25 -21.22
CA PHE A 789 0.90 20.82 -21.33
C PHE A 789 0.20 20.25 -22.57
N ASN A 790 0.50 18.99 -22.90
CA ASN A 790 -0.31 18.24 -23.83
C ASN A 790 -1.75 18.12 -23.29
N TYR A 791 -2.72 18.01 -24.20
CA TYR A 791 -4.14 17.95 -23.86
C TYR A 791 -4.60 16.49 -23.80
N ARG A 792 -5.51 16.19 -22.89
CA ARG A 792 -6.31 14.97 -22.98
C ARG A 792 -7.27 15.09 -24.18
N THR A 793 -7.60 13.98 -24.83
CA THR A 793 -8.52 13.99 -25.99
C THR A 793 -9.91 14.54 -25.66
N GLY A 794 -10.33 14.50 -24.38
CA GLY A 794 -11.58 15.13 -23.94
C GLY A 794 -11.65 16.63 -24.25
N HIS A 795 -10.52 17.35 -24.27
CA HIS A 795 -10.48 18.76 -24.63
C HIS A 795 -10.86 19.05 -26.11
N LEU A 796 -10.96 18.02 -26.95
CA LEU A 796 -11.54 18.18 -28.28
C LEU A 796 -13.01 18.60 -28.24
N ASN A 797 -13.71 18.31 -27.15
CA ASN A 797 -15.11 18.64 -26.88
C ASN A 797 -15.27 19.96 -26.08
N ARG A 798 -14.21 20.79 -25.96
CA ARG A 798 -14.24 22.04 -25.21
C ARG A 798 -15.25 23.03 -25.77
N TRP A 799 -15.61 24.01 -24.95
CA TRP A 799 -16.37 25.15 -25.39
C TRP A 799 -15.50 26.06 -26.33
N HIS A 800 -16.02 26.38 -27.52
CA HIS A 800 -15.41 27.26 -28.49
C HIS A 800 -16.47 28.14 -29.18
N GLY A 801 -17.59 28.37 -28.51
CA GLY A 801 -18.74 29.14 -28.93
C GLY A 801 -20.02 28.60 -28.30
N GLU A 802 -21.07 29.39 -28.30
CA GLU A 802 -22.36 29.03 -27.72
C GLU A 802 -22.89 27.69 -28.25
N GLY A 803 -23.29 26.81 -27.33
CA GLY A 803 -23.84 25.50 -27.64
C GLY A 803 -22.82 24.38 -27.94
N THR A 804 -21.53 24.69 -28.01
CA THR A 804 -20.52 23.66 -28.39
C THR A 804 -20.14 22.73 -27.26
N SER A 805 -20.18 23.21 -26.00
CA SER A 805 -19.99 22.39 -24.80
C SER A 805 -20.72 23.01 -23.61
N ASN A 806 -21.23 22.16 -22.71
CA ASN A 806 -21.74 22.57 -21.41
C ASN A 806 -20.96 21.89 -20.25
N TRP A 807 -19.80 21.31 -20.53
CA TRP A 807 -18.98 20.61 -19.54
C TRP A 807 -17.51 20.98 -19.63
N ASP A 808 -16.85 20.78 -20.78
CA ASP A 808 -15.46 21.16 -20.96
C ASP A 808 -15.37 22.66 -21.26
N PRO A 809 -14.64 23.44 -20.44
CA PRO A 809 -14.57 24.91 -20.57
C PRO A 809 -13.70 25.34 -21.77
N ILE A 810 -13.66 26.64 -22.00
CA ILE A 810 -12.76 27.29 -22.96
C ILE A 810 -11.29 26.98 -22.63
N LEU A 811 -10.49 26.77 -23.66
CA LEU A 811 -9.04 26.61 -23.51
C LEU A 811 -8.39 27.97 -23.29
N ASP A 812 -8.21 28.32 -22.04
CA ASP A 812 -7.48 29.53 -21.63
C ASP A 812 -6.94 29.36 -20.20
N PRO A 813 -5.66 28.96 -20.01
CA PRO A 813 -5.06 28.76 -18.70
C PRO A 813 -4.92 30.06 -17.88
N SER A 814 -5.17 31.23 -18.43
CA SER A 814 -5.25 32.48 -17.68
C SER A 814 -6.56 32.63 -16.90
N ARG A 815 -7.58 31.78 -17.21
CA ARG A 815 -8.89 31.77 -16.55
C ARG A 815 -8.84 31.01 -15.26
N SER A 816 -8.53 31.70 -14.15
CA SER A 816 -8.36 31.09 -12.83
C SER A 816 -9.60 30.31 -12.33
N VAL A 817 -10.81 30.74 -12.72
CA VAL A 817 -12.07 30.07 -12.37
C VAL A 817 -12.11 28.62 -12.87
N ASN A 818 -11.56 28.34 -14.06
CA ASN A 818 -11.54 27.00 -14.64
C ASN A 818 -10.53 26.07 -13.95
N LEU A 819 -9.65 26.61 -13.10
CA LEU A 819 -8.61 25.88 -12.37
C LEU A 819 -8.96 25.65 -10.91
N GLU A 820 -10.06 26.24 -10.45
CA GLU A 820 -10.55 26.02 -9.10
C GLU A 820 -10.90 24.55 -8.87
N ALA A 821 -10.60 24.07 -7.65
CA ALA A 821 -11.00 22.74 -7.24
C ALA A 821 -12.52 22.57 -7.37
N SER A 822 -12.96 21.70 -8.26
CA SER A 822 -14.36 21.57 -8.60
C SER A 822 -14.72 20.15 -9.05
N SER A 823 -16.02 19.88 -9.14
CA SER A 823 -16.54 18.60 -9.59
C SER A 823 -16.20 18.30 -11.06
N TYR A 824 -15.71 19.26 -11.85
CA TYR A 824 -15.16 19.04 -13.19
C TYR A 824 -13.96 18.05 -13.18
N TYR A 825 -13.18 18.08 -12.12
CA TYR A 825 -12.02 17.20 -11.97
C TYR A 825 -12.31 15.88 -11.25
N VAL A 826 -13.55 15.68 -10.80
CA VAL A 826 -13.96 14.46 -10.11
C VAL A 826 -14.48 13.44 -11.11
N GLU A 827 -13.95 12.23 -11.08
CA GLU A 827 -14.30 11.12 -11.95
C GLU A 827 -14.80 9.91 -11.15
N ASP A 828 -15.68 9.10 -11.76
CA ASP A 828 -16.11 7.83 -11.18
C ASP A 828 -14.93 6.85 -11.11
N GLY A 829 -14.52 6.51 -9.89
CA GLY A 829 -13.45 5.57 -9.60
C GLY A 829 -13.89 4.11 -9.55
N SER A 830 -15.17 3.82 -9.79
CA SER A 830 -15.69 2.45 -9.79
C SER A 830 -15.08 1.63 -10.90
N PHE A 831 -14.74 0.39 -10.62
CA PHE A 831 -14.18 -0.51 -11.63
C PHE A 831 -14.51 -1.97 -11.37
N PHE A 832 -14.41 -2.77 -12.43
CA PHE A 832 -14.36 -4.23 -12.39
C PHE A 832 -13.11 -4.71 -13.12
N ARG A 833 -12.41 -5.70 -12.54
CA ARG A 833 -11.17 -6.26 -13.11
C ARG A 833 -11.15 -7.77 -13.04
N ILE A 834 -10.76 -8.40 -14.14
CA ILE A 834 -10.25 -9.77 -14.10
C ILE A 834 -8.81 -9.69 -13.55
N ARG A 835 -8.63 -10.18 -12.34
CA ARG A 835 -7.37 -10.03 -11.60
C ARG A 835 -6.34 -11.08 -12.00
N ASN A 836 -6.81 -12.31 -12.22
CA ASN A 836 -5.93 -13.45 -12.47
C ASN A 836 -6.65 -14.52 -13.25
N ILE A 837 -5.98 -15.11 -14.23
CA ILE A 837 -6.38 -16.34 -14.92
C ILE A 837 -5.17 -17.27 -14.91
N GLU A 838 -5.30 -18.45 -14.32
CA GLU A 838 -4.24 -19.47 -14.30
C GLU A 838 -4.76 -20.80 -14.78
N LEU A 839 -4.04 -21.42 -15.71
CA LEU A 839 -4.27 -22.79 -16.19
C LEU A 839 -3.05 -23.62 -15.85
N GLY A 840 -3.25 -24.69 -15.08
CA GLY A 840 -2.21 -25.62 -14.66
C GLY A 840 -2.45 -27.03 -15.16
N TYR A 841 -1.37 -27.79 -15.27
CA TYR A 841 -1.37 -29.23 -15.53
C TYR A 841 -0.39 -29.94 -14.59
N THR A 842 -0.88 -30.89 -13.81
CA THR A 842 -0.07 -31.73 -12.90
C THR A 842 0.14 -33.08 -13.54
N PHE A 843 1.40 -33.46 -13.69
CA PHE A 843 1.75 -34.75 -14.31
C PHE A 843 1.37 -35.92 -13.40
N ASP A 844 1.01 -37.08 -14.04
CA ASP A 844 0.67 -38.31 -13.31
C ASP A 844 1.89 -38.80 -12.52
N PRO A 845 1.79 -39.03 -11.21
CA PRO A 845 2.88 -39.58 -10.40
C PRO A 845 3.48 -40.88 -10.93
N ARG A 846 2.69 -41.69 -11.64
CA ARG A 846 3.18 -42.97 -12.25
C ARG A 846 4.21 -42.73 -13.33
N LEU A 847 4.10 -41.65 -14.09
CA LEU A 847 5.09 -41.25 -15.10
C LEU A 847 6.34 -40.68 -14.43
N LEU A 848 6.14 -39.86 -13.41
CA LEU A 848 7.21 -39.15 -12.70
C LEU A 848 8.10 -40.09 -11.88
N ASN A 849 7.54 -41.14 -11.29
CA ASN A 849 8.28 -42.13 -10.50
C ASN A 849 9.38 -42.82 -11.34
N ARG A 850 9.19 -42.94 -12.67
CA ARG A 850 10.21 -43.51 -13.57
C ARG A 850 11.48 -42.68 -13.63
N ILE A 851 11.37 -41.38 -13.41
CA ILE A 851 12.48 -40.40 -13.43
C ILE A 851 12.81 -39.89 -12.03
N LYS A 852 12.32 -40.58 -10.99
CA LYS A 852 12.54 -40.26 -9.56
C LYS A 852 12.03 -38.88 -9.14
N LEU A 853 11.01 -38.35 -9.82
CA LEU A 853 10.29 -37.15 -9.42
C LEU A 853 9.04 -37.51 -8.62
N GLN A 854 8.76 -36.74 -7.58
CA GLN A 854 7.54 -36.87 -6.77
C GLN A 854 6.37 -36.11 -7.40
N SER A 855 6.62 -34.88 -7.83
CA SER A 855 5.59 -34.06 -8.49
C SER A 855 6.21 -33.12 -9.53
N LEU A 856 5.44 -32.84 -10.57
CA LEU A 856 5.70 -31.80 -11.56
C LEU A 856 4.38 -31.16 -11.95
N ARG A 857 4.27 -29.85 -11.78
CA ARG A 857 3.17 -29.04 -12.30
C ARG A 857 3.74 -27.95 -13.20
N ILE A 858 3.15 -27.75 -14.36
CA ILE A 858 3.42 -26.60 -15.24
C ILE A 858 2.17 -25.72 -15.30
N TYR A 859 2.34 -24.43 -15.42
CA TYR A 859 1.22 -23.50 -15.48
C TYR A 859 1.51 -22.29 -16.36
N GLY A 860 0.42 -21.74 -16.93
CA GLY A 860 0.40 -20.43 -17.57
C GLY A 860 -0.54 -19.51 -16.79
N ASN A 861 -0.12 -18.27 -16.60
CA ASN A 861 -0.83 -17.30 -15.80
C ASN A 861 -0.90 -15.94 -16.50
N VAL A 862 -2.05 -15.27 -16.43
CA VAL A 862 -2.23 -13.89 -16.89
C VAL A 862 -2.84 -13.06 -15.76
N GLN A 863 -2.15 -12.00 -15.36
CA GLN A 863 -2.65 -11.06 -14.34
C GLN A 863 -3.12 -9.76 -14.99
N ASN A 864 -4.21 -9.22 -14.47
CA ASN A 864 -4.86 -7.98 -14.92
C ASN A 864 -5.16 -7.92 -16.42
N PRO A 865 -5.65 -9.00 -17.07
CA PRO A 865 -5.87 -9.00 -18.53
C PRO A 865 -6.85 -7.91 -18.98
N LYS A 866 -7.80 -7.52 -18.14
CA LYS A 866 -8.74 -6.45 -18.44
C LYS A 866 -9.28 -5.76 -17.19
N THR A 867 -9.29 -4.44 -17.24
CA THR A 867 -10.00 -3.55 -16.30
C THR A 867 -11.05 -2.77 -17.05
N TRP A 868 -12.25 -2.68 -16.50
CA TRP A 868 -13.32 -1.79 -16.97
C TRP A 868 -13.49 -0.70 -15.91
N SER A 869 -13.28 0.54 -16.29
CA SER A 869 -13.41 1.72 -15.44
C SER A 869 -13.87 2.92 -16.25
N ARG A 870 -14.25 3.99 -15.58
CA ARG A 870 -14.68 5.25 -16.21
C ARG A 870 -13.70 6.40 -16.03
N ASN A 871 -12.69 6.22 -15.15
CA ASN A 871 -11.66 7.22 -14.98
C ASN A 871 -10.78 7.35 -16.23
N THR A 872 -10.22 8.53 -16.45
CA THR A 872 -9.38 8.85 -17.63
C THR A 872 -7.89 8.66 -17.37
N GLY A 873 -7.46 8.37 -16.12
CA GLY A 873 -6.08 8.07 -15.73
C GLY A 873 -5.67 6.64 -16.07
N TYR A 874 -4.42 6.30 -15.74
CA TYR A 874 -3.85 4.95 -16.00
C TYR A 874 -4.52 3.82 -15.22
N THR A 875 -5.08 4.12 -14.06
CA THR A 875 -5.71 3.14 -13.17
C THR A 875 -6.76 3.82 -12.29
N PRO A 876 -7.89 3.16 -12.01
CA PRO A 876 -8.85 3.66 -11.02
C PRO A 876 -8.40 3.42 -9.58
N GLU A 877 -7.34 2.62 -9.37
CA GLU A 877 -6.78 2.33 -8.04
C GLU A 877 -5.76 3.41 -7.65
N VAL A 878 -6.27 4.50 -7.12
CA VAL A 878 -5.43 5.62 -6.68
C VAL A 878 -5.29 5.57 -5.16
N GLY A 879 -4.08 5.30 -4.69
CA GLY A 879 -3.71 5.28 -3.27
C GLY A 879 -3.49 6.69 -2.70
N GLY A 880 -2.72 6.75 -1.63
CA GLY A 880 -2.32 8.01 -0.99
C GLY A 880 -2.27 7.95 0.53
N SER A 881 -2.03 9.10 1.16
CA SER A 881 -1.98 9.20 2.62
C SER A 881 -3.34 8.96 3.29
N ALA A 882 -3.37 8.87 4.61
CA ALA A 882 -4.61 8.71 5.35
C ALA A 882 -5.59 9.88 5.15
N THR A 883 -5.09 11.09 4.91
CA THR A 883 -5.88 12.33 4.78
C THR A 883 -6.00 12.83 3.34
N ALA A 884 -5.31 12.21 2.40
CA ALA A 884 -5.36 12.58 0.97
C ALA A 884 -5.06 11.34 0.13
N PHE A 885 -6.09 10.66 -0.32
CA PHE A 885 -6.05 9.52 -1.24
C PHE A 885 -7.10 9.69 -2.34
N GLY A 886 -6.98 8.92 -3.40
CA GLY A 886 -7.86 9.09 -4.56
C GLY A 886 -7.55 10.33 -5.41
N VAL A 887 -6.42 11.02 -5.18
CA VAL A 887 -5.96 12.15 -6.00
C VAL A 887 -4.98 11.63 -7.04
N ASP A 888 -5.42 11.56 -8.30
CA ASP A 888 -4.60 11.06 -9.41
C ASP A 888 -3.67 12.16 -9.96
N GLY A 889 -2.41 12.08 -9.61
CA GLY A 889 -1.34 12.95 -10.14
C GLY A 889 -0.64 12.41 -11.39
N GLY A 890 -1.23 11.46 -12.11
CA GLY A 890 -0.59 10.71 -13.18
C GLY A 890 0.20 9.53 -12.62
N GLY A 891 -0.50 8.63 -11.95
CA GLY A 891 0.06 7.46 -11.27
C GLY A 891 0.74 6.46 -12.21
N TYR A 892 1.41 5.46 -11.64
CA TYR A 892 2.09 4.41 -12.41
C TYR A 892 1.04 3.50 -13.09
N PRO A 893 1.19 3.16 -14.38
CA PRO A 893 0.24 2.31 -15.10
C PRO A 893 0.23 0.87 -14.57
N MET A 894 -0.96 0.29 -14.42
CA MET A 894 -1.11 -1.11 -14.03
C MET A 894 -0.83 -2.02 -15.23
N PRO A 895 0.22 -2.88 -15.21
CA PRO A 895 0.53 -3.74 -16.33
C PRO A 895 -0.32 -5.00 -16.37
N VAL A 896 -0.52 -5.53 -17.56
CA VAL A 896 -0.86 -6.94 -17.79
C VAL A 896 0.41 -7.76 -17.66
N VAL A 897 0.38 -8.86 -16.89
CA VAL A 897 1.52 -9.74 -16.68
C VAL A 897 1.22 -11.14 -17.18
N TYR A 898 2.03 -11.62 -18.11
CA TYR A 898 1.98 -12.99 -18.64
C TYR A 898 3.11 -13.80 -18.02
N THR A 899 2.81 -14.96 -17.45
CA THR A 899 3.81 -15.81 -16.79
C THR A 899 3.65 -17.26 -17.20
N LEU A 900 4.78 -17.93 -17.40
CA LEU A 900 4.89 -19.38 -17.52
C LEU A 900 5.75 -19.89 -16.37
N GLY A 901 5.34 -20.99 -15.74
CA GLY A 901 6.10 -21.51 -14.62
C GLY A 901 5.96 -23.01 -14.42
N PHE A 902 6.80 -23.52 -13.53
CA PHE A 902 6.76 -24.91 -13.11
C PHE A 902 7.08 -25.06 -11.62
N ASN A 903 6.51 -26.10 -11.04
CA ASN A 903 6.79 -26.55 -9.67
C ASN A 903 7.22 -28.01 -9.73
N LEU A 904 8.42 -28.29 -9.26
CA LEU A 904 9.06 -29.60 -9.30
C LEU A 904 9.43 -30.03 -7.88
N SER A 905 9.20 -31.30 -7.52
CA SER A 905 9.72 -31.89 -6.27
C SER A 905 10.25 -33.30 -6.47
N PHE A 906 11.30 -33.65 -5.74
CA PHE A 906 11.97 -34.96 -5.72
C PHE A 906 12.55 -35.32 -4.36
#